data_7a0d1ef1610b84c9ac3e7ab087e3eb92
#
_entry.id   7a0d1ef1610b84c9ac3e7ab087e3eb92
#
_cell.length_a   1.000
_cell.length_b   1.000
_cell.length_c   1.000
_cell.angle_alpha   90.00
_cell.angle_beta   90.00
_cell.angle_gamma   90.00
#
_symmetry.space_group_name_H-M   'P 1'
#
loop_
_entity.id
_entity.type
_entity.pdbx_description
1 polymer ?
#
loop_
_entity_poly.entity_id
_entity_poly.type
_entity_poly.pdbx_seq_one_letter_code
_entity_poly.pdbx_strand_id
1 'polypeptide(L)'
;MLVKIPRWSLVALVTFGLGLVAPVSLPAAETAVPAISLAGPWRFALDRDDAGFTGQWYAKDLTDKIQLPGILQGQGYGDDVAMDTPWIAALGVRGWQNNKELARFTEPGNVKIPWFAQPAKHYLGVAWYQRDIDIPASWAGKRVELFLERAHWQTMAWVDGKQYNYEDSLVAPHVSDLGALTPGHHQLTIRVDNRLMNNQRVDGHSVSDQLGGTWNGIVGRIELRATSPVWIADAQVFPSVTKKTAVINVTIANDSGQAGSGNLVVNGVNAPVQWDANGGSAQMEVPLGTNAQTWDEFHPTLQHLTVTLKGNTADDSKDVSFGLREISFHEKDLFLNGRLLNLRGTHFADEFPLTGYPATDVDSWKKIIEVCKSYGLNGMRFHSSCPPDAAFEAADELGFYIQAEGPFWDSFGPGSNNSKRLDAETAMIRKFYGNHPSFIMLSPSNESGGAYGPTWAAANYQADPRRLYATSTGNDNALNVATGATYASMPHTNSVPGGGGLLRSNNGGPAWWGGDYGDSLRNVHIPILAHEVGQLCAYPDFDEIKEFTGFLRPSNLEVFRASAAAHGVLDHNKEFSWASGRFQLLSYKLELEANLRTPGLSGFQILDLHDYLGQGTALVGVVDALWHPKSYVTGAEYARFAGPVVPLARLSKRVYLNNEMLESDVELYNFGEKPLVGAVPYWTVVGLDGKAVAQGEWPARDLPIGKNIPLGHVSVDWSKLPAPREYRLVVGIRGTKAENDWNLWVYPTTASVDPQTAGVFETNSWTDAQDYLAKGGKVLYLPPADSLVNSPPLDNVPIFWNRQMNPRESAMSGLWCDIAHPALAEFPTEAYCDLEWTELVKNVRAINVEGAPAALKPIVSAVDDYNRNWKLAVLFEAKVGPGRLMVSAVNFIGSRDTSATQLHRSLLDYMAGDKFQPLLTLTRAQADNIWTGSAADVAAPIGAPPPEIDEGRTPTPAPKT
;
A
#
# COMPACT_ATOMS: atom_id res chain seq x y z
N MET A 1 9.98 47.11 -6.85
CA MET A 1 9.19 48.16 -6.14
C MET A 1 8.54 47.46 -4.94
N LEU A 2 9.09 47.68 -3.76
CA LEU A 2 8.66 47.04 -2.51
C LEU A 2 7.42 47.77 -1.95
N VAL A 3 6.37 47.03 -1.66
CA VAL A 3 5.21 47.50 -0.90
C VAL A 3 5.18 46.83 0.46
N LYS A 4 5.37 47.61 1.52
CA LYS A 4 5.26 47.27 2.92
C LYS A 4 3.78 47.21 3.32
N ILE A 5 3.38 46.19 4.06
CA ILE A 5 2.10 46.08 4.76
C ILE A 5 2.33 46.28 6.26
N PRO A 6 1.58 47.10 6.98
CA PRO A 6 1.79 47.39 8.40
C PRO A 6 1.05 46.35 9.30
N ARG A 7 1.73 46.01 10.40
CA ARG A 7 1.17 45.26 11.53
C ARG A 7 0.25 46.11 12.38
N TRP A 8 -0.95 45.62 12.68
CA TRP A 8 -1.76 46.08 13.81
C TRP A 8 -2.01 44.95 14.77
N SER A 9 -1.50 45.11 15.98
CA SER A 9 -1.79 44.22 17.12
C SER A 9 -3.04 44.73 17.84
N LEU A 10 -4.04 43.88 17.98
CA LEU A 10 -5.13 44.10 18.95
C LEU A 10 -5.06 43.01 20.03
N VAL A 11 -4.73 43.38 21.22
CA VAL A 11 -4.81 42.57 22.44
C VAL A 11 -6.23 42.70 22.99
N ALA A 12 -6.99 41.61 22.96
CA ALA A 12 -8.25 41.48 23.68
C ALA A 12 -8.03 40.62 24.92
N LEU A 13 -8.09 41.25 26.08
CA LEU A 13 -8.12 40.54 27.38
C LEU A 13 -9.53 39.93 27.54
N VAL A 14 -9.56 38.60 27.62
CA VAL A 14 -10.73 37.86 28.08
C VAL A 14 -10.38 37.26 29.44
N THR A 15 -11.01 37.77 30.48
CA THR A 15 -10.95 37.20 31.86
C THR A 15 -11.80 35.95 31.92
N PHE A 16 -11.17 34.78 32.06
CA PHE A 16 -11.85 33.54 32.43
C PHE A 16 -11.89 33.39 33.92
N GLY A 17 -13.09 33.27 34.48
CA GLY A 17 -13.32 32.93 35.91
C GLY A 17 -12.86 31.49 36.18
N LEU A 18 -12.00 31.32 37.17
CA LEU A 18 -11.62 30.03 37.72
C LEU A 18 -12.84 29.39 38.42
N GLY A 19 -13.50 28.46 37.72
CA GLY A 19 -14.36 27.47 38.35
C GLY A 19 -13.47 26.38 38.93
N LEU A 20 -13.47 26.19 40.23
CA LEU A 20 -12.86 25.05 40.92
C LEU A 20 -13.56 23.77 40.47
N VAL A 21 -12.91 23.02 39.57
CA VAL A 21 -13.26 21.64 39.28
C VAL A 21 -12.59 20.79 40.37
N ALA A 22 -13.41 20.11 41.16
CA ALA A 22 -12.92 19.13 42.14
C ALA A 22 -12.07 18.05 41.40
N PRO A 23 -10.97 17.57 41.99
CA PRO A 23 -10.17 16.54 41.38
C PRO A 23 -11.02 15.26 41.28
N VAL A 24 -11.26 14.82 40.01
CA VAL A 24 -11.72 13.46 39.75
C VAL A 24 -10.60 12.54 40.24
N SER A 25 -10.87 11.78 41.29
CA SER A 25 -9.97 10.73 41.73
C SER A 25 -9.79 9.73 40.60
N LEU A 26 -8.59 9.65 40.03
CA LEU A 26 -8.18 8.57 39.17
C LEU A 26 -8.43 7.24 39.90
N PRO A 27 -8.97 6.22 39.20
CA PRO A 27 -9.11 4.91 39.84
C PRO A 27 -7.72 4.34 40.22
N ALA A 28 -7.73 3.51 41.23
CA ALA A 28 -6.55 2.90 41.82
C ALA A 28 -5.67 2.22 40.78
N ALA A 29 -4.36 2.28 41.01
CA ALA A 29 -3.33 1.69 40.17
C ALA A 29 -3.69 0.25 39.76
N GLU A 30 -3.57 0.01 38.46
CA GLU A 30 -3.60 -1.30 37.84
C GLU A 30 -2.77 -2.30 38.62
N THR A 31 -3.34 -3.47 38.91
CA THR A 31 -2.59 -4.63 39.37
C THR A 31 -1.93 -5.31 38.16
N ALA A 32 -1.03 -4.58 37.52
CA ALA A 32 -0.23 -5.15 36.44
C ALA A 32 0.57 -6.36 36.96
N VAL A 33 0.63 -7.42 36.15
CA VAL A 33 1.51 -8.58 36.45
C VAL A 33 2.91 -8.03 36.75
N PRO A 34 3.54 -8.39 37.89
CA PRO A 34 4.87 -7.90 38.23
C PRO A 34 5.84 -8.19 37.10
N ALA A 35 6.36 -7.15 36.48
CA ALA A 35 7.25 -7.26 35.32
C ALA A 35 8.57 -6.52 35.58
N ILE A 36 9.67 -7.04 35.01
CA ILE A 36 10.98 -6.42 35.00
C ILE A 36 11.39 -6.23 33.55
N SER A 37 11.54 -4.97 33.12
CA SER A 37 12.04 -4.67 31.78
C SER A 37 13.51 -5.08 31.66
N LEU A 38 13.83 -5.76 30.59
CA LEU A 38 15.18 -6.13 30.21
C LEU A 38 15.74 -5.22 29.11
N ALA A 39 15.12 -4.09 28.82
CA ALA A 39 15.65 -3.08 27.92
C ALA A 39 16.99 -2.51 28.41
N GLY A 40 17.90 -2.19 27.50
CA GLY A 40 19.21 -1.62 27.81
C GLY A 40 20.37 -2.40 27.18
N PRO A 41 21.60 -2.27 27.75
CA PRO A 41 22.78 -2.94 27.21
C PRO A 41 22.79 -4.44 27.52
N TRP A 42 23.13 -5.22 26.47
CA TRP A 42 23.35 -6.67 26.54
C TRP A 42 24.77 -6.99 26.07
N ARG A 43 25.35 -8.06 26.58
CA ARG A 43 26.51 -8.73 25.98
C ARG A 43 26.01 -9.51 24.76
N PHE A 44 26.83 -9.66 23.71
CA PHE A 44 26.42 -10.44 22.57
C PHE A 44 27.61 -11.02 21.78
N ALA A 45 27.33 -11.94 20.83
CA ALA A 45 28.30 -12.42 19.87
C ALA A 45 27.59 -12.89 18.59
N LEU A 46 28.21 -12.64 17.44
CA LEU A 46 27.81 -13.21 16.16
C LEU A 46 28.38 -14.64 16.06
N ASP A 47 27.52 -15.58 15.69
CA ASP A 47 27.87 -17.01 15.55
C ASP A 47 27.78 -17.40 14.06
N ARG A 48 28.79 -16.98 13.30
CA ARG A 48 28.82 -17.16 11.84
C ARG A 48 28.93 -18.63 11.41
N ASP A 49 29.59 -19.44 12.23
CA ASP A 49 29.86 -20.84 11.96
C ASP A 49 28.87 -21.79 12.65
N ASP A 50 27.85 -21.23 13.34
CA ASP A 50 26.88 -21.98 14.17
C ASP A 50 27.59 -22.90 15.22
N ALA A 51 28.70 -22.41 15.75
CA ALA A 51 29.52 -23.13 16.69
C ALA A 51 29.14 -22.88 18.16
N GLY A 52 28.31 -21.88 18.43
CA GLY A 52 28.01 -21.44 19.79
C GLY A 52 27.24 -22.44 20.60
N PHE A 53 26.37 -23.24 20.00
CA PHE A 53 25.64 -24.31 20.68
C PHE A 53 26.58 -25.39 21.15
N THR A 54 27.39 -25.95 20.27
CA THR A 54 28.40 -26.98 20.59
C THR A 54 29.53 -26.44 21.49
N GLY A 55 29.85 -25.14 21.31
CA GLY A 55 30.84 -24.44 22.12
C GLY A 55 30.32 -23.97 23.47
N GLN A 56 29.02 -24.23 23.79
CA GLN A 56 28.36 -23.89 25.06
C GLN A 56 28.48 -22.41 25.40
N TRP A 57 28.26 -21.53 24.42
CA TRP A 57 28.34 -20.08 24.62
C TRP A 57 27.30 -19.54 25.61
N TYR A 58 26.24 -20.28 25.84
CA TYR A 58 25.23 -20.00 26.86
C TYR A 58 25.75 -20.14 28.30
N ALA A 59 26.94 -20.77 28.51
CA ALA A 59 27.60 -20.92 29.80
C ALA A 59 28.93 -20.12 29.89
N LYS A 60 29.21 -19.25 28.92
CA LYS A 60 30.41 -18.39 28.85
C LYS A 60 30.01 -16.93 28.86
N ASP A 61 30.86 -16.04 29.36
CA ASP A 61 30.63 -14.60 29.24
C ASP A 61 30.89 -14.14 27.81
N LEU A 62 29.92 -13.49 27.20
CA LEU A 62 30.07 -12.83 25.92
C LEU A 62 30.70 -11.43 26.12
N THR A 63 31.46 -10.96 25.14
CA THR A 63 32.29 -9.76 25.29
C THR A 63 31.77 -8.52 24.59
N ASP A 64 31.18 -8.68 23.40
CA ASP A 64 30.65 -7.57 22.63
C ASP A 64 29.39 -6.99 23.28
N LYS A 65 28.97 -5.80 22.89
CA LYS A 65 27.81 -5.12 23.49
C LYS A 65 26.86 -4.66 22.43
N ILE A 66 25.56 -4.77 22.74
CA ILE A 66 24.47 -4.32 21.89
C ILE A 66 23.34 -3.73 22.76
N GLN A 67 22.53 -2.83 22.19
CA GLN A 67 21.31 -2.33 22.85
C GLN A 67 20.11 -3.15 22.40
N LEU A 68 19.31 -3.62 23.36
CA LEU A 68 18.00 -4.21 23.12
C LEU A 68 16.92 -3.43 23.91
N PRO A 69 15.70 -3.29 23.36
CA PRO A 69 15.21 -3.77 22.06
C PRO A 69 15.97 -3.15 20.90
N GLY A 70 16.11 -3.92 19.82
CA GLY A 70 16.75 -3.47 18.59
C GLY A 70 17.28 -4.63 17.74
N ILE A 71 17.77 -4.29 16.56
CA ILE A 71 18.35 -5.23 15.60
C ILE A 71 19.88 -5.01 15.51
N LEU A 72 20.60 -6.08 15.25
CA LEU A 72 22.06 -6.02 15.19
C LEU A 72 22.55 -5.20 13.98
N GLN A 73 21.90 -5.35 12.82
CA GLN A 73 22.29 -4.64 11.60
C GLN A 73 22.09 -3.12 11.73
N GLY A 74 21.01 -2.68 12.41
CA GLY A 74 20.75 -1.26 12.71
C GLY A 74 21.79 -0.62 13.63
N GLN A 75 22.58 -1.44 14.35
CA GLN A 75 23.68 -1.01 15.23
C GLN A 75 25.07 -1.21 14.60
N GLY A 76 25.11 -1.46 13.28
CA GLY A 76 26.36 -1.54 12.52
C GLY A 76 27.01 -2.93 12.50
N TYR A 77 26.37 -3.95 13.06
CA TYR A 77 26.87 -5.34 13.01
C TYR A 77 26.38 -6.07 11.75
N GLY A 78 27.13 -7.08 11.35
CA GLY A 78 26.89 -7.82 10.11
C GLY A 78 27.90 -7.46 9.04
N ASP A 79 27.62 -7.87 7.80
CA ASP A 79 28.51 -7.71 6.65
C ASP A 79 28.09 -6.53 5.78
N ASP A 80 29.07 -5.90 5.12
CA ASP A 80 28.77 -4.97 4.07
C ASP A 80 28.13 -5.69 2.89
N VAL A 81 27.16 -5.03 2.24
CA VAL A 81 26.54 -5.58 1.06
C VAL A 81 27.55 -5.73 -0.06
N ALA A 82 27.67 -6.93 -0.61
CA ALA A 82 28.58 -7.32 -1.67
C ALA A 82 27.84 -8.14 -2.74
N MET A 83 28.53 -8.44 -3.84
CA MET A 83 27.91 -9.21 -4.93
C MET A 83 27.59 -10.68 -4.56
N ASP A 84 28.23 -11.19 -3.53
CA ASP A 84 28.03 -12.53 -2.97
C ASP A 84 27.20 -12.55 -1.68
N THR A 85 26.58 -11.45 -1.31
CA THR A 85 25.66 -11.38 -0.17
C THR A 85 24.59 -12.47 -0.28
N PRO A 86 24.40 -13.30 0.75
CA PRO A 86 23.48 -14.44 0.70
C PRO A 86 22.02 -13.99 0.94
N TRP A 87 21.42 -13.34 -0.07
CA TRP A 87 20.03 -12.92 -0.01
C TRP A 87 19.07 -14.11 0.09
N ILE A 88 18.05 -14.01 0.94
CA ILE A 88 16.94 -14.99 0.98
C ILE A 88 16.11 -14.87 -0.28
N ALA A 89 15.74 -13.64 -0.66
CA ALA A 89 14.91 -13.40 -1.82
C ALA A 89 15.69 -13.57 -3.13
N ALA A 90 15.22 -14.46 -4.00
CA ALA A 90 15.88 -14.73 -5.27
C ALA A 90 15.69 -13.63 -6.34
N LEU A 91 14.65 -12.78 -6.22
CA LEU A 91 14.30 -11.78 -7.22
C LEU A 91 15.30 -10.61 -7.32
N GLY A 92 15.99 -10.28 -6.23
CA GLY A 92 16.84 -9.09 -6.17
C GLY A 92 18.17 -9.17 -6.91
N VAL A 93 18.63 -10.35 -7.34
CA VAL A 93 20.02 -10.52 -7.77
C VAL A 93 20.19 -11.07 -9.20
N ARG A 94 19.12 -11.13 -9.99
CA ARG A 94 19.21 -11.78 -11.31
C ARG A 94 19.67 -10.86 -12.41
N GLY A 95 20.86 -11.11 -12.95
CA GLY A 95 21.31 -10.65 -14.26
C GLY A 95 21.59 -9.15 -14.43
N TRP A 96 21.26 -8.31 -13.46
CA TRP A 96 21.47 -6.86 -13.56
C TRP A 96 22.95 -6.51 -13.69
N GLN A 97 23.84 -7.29 -13.10
CA GLN A 97 25.30 -7.16 -13.19
C GLN A 97 25.81 -7.28 -14.64
N ASN A 98 25.02 -7.85 -15.55
CA ASN A 98 25.39 -7.96 -16.96
C ASN A 98 25.08 -6.68 -17.75
N ASN A 99 24.34 -5.74 -17.15
CA ASN A 99 24.06 -4.47 -17.76
C ASN A 99 25.28 -3.54 -17.63
N LYS A 100 25.86 -3.12 -18.77
CA LYS A 100 27.05 -2.26 -18.78
C LYS A 100 26.83 -0.91 -18.11
N GLU A 101 25.63 -0.36 -18.15
CA GLU A 101 25.29 0.91 -17.50
C GLU A 101 25.32 0.80 -15.98
N LEU A 102 25.08 -0.39 -15.44
CA LEU A 102 25.10 -0.68 -14.01
C LEU A 102 26.46 -1.19 -13.50
N ALA A 103 27.46 -1.36 -14.38
CA ALA A 103 28.75 -1.94 -14.01
C ALA A 103 29.39 -1.27 -12.78
N ARG A 104 29.29 0.06 -12.66
CA ARG A 104 29.78 0.82 -11.50
C ARG A 104 29.14 0.44 -10.17
N PHE A 105 27.93 -0.14 -10.21
CA PHE A 105 27.20 -0.58 -9.03
C PHE A 105 27.47 -2.04 -8.66
N THR A 106 28.40 -2.69 -9.33
CA THR A 106 28.90 -4.04 -8.97
C THR A 106 30.29 -3.99 -8.34
N GLU A 107 30.88 -2.80 -8.23
CA GLU A 107 32.21 -2.61 -7.68
C GLU A 107 32.22 -2.75 -6.15
N PRO A 108 33.29 -3.34 -5.55
CA PRO A 108 33.40 -3.45 -4.10
C PRO A 108 33.24 -2.11 -3.39
N GLY A 109 32.38 -2.05 -2.39
CA GLY A 109 32.04 -0.83 -1.64
C GLY A 109 31.02 0.09 -2.32
N ASN A 110 30.57 -0.24 -3.53
CA ASN A 110 29.54 0.51 -4.25
C ASN A 110 28.42 -0.39 -4.80
N VAL A 111 28.24 -1.58 -4.22
CA VAL A 111 27.18 -2.50 -4.66
C VAL A 111 25.80 -1.90 -4.34
N LYS A 112 25.01 -1.68 -5.40
CA LYS A 112 23.64 -1.15 -5.30
C LYS A 112 22.70 -2.01 -6.11
N ILE A 113 21.79 -2.68 -5.40
CA ILE A 113 20.78 -3.53 -6.03
C ILE A 113 19.66 -2.63 -6.56
N PRO A 114 19.32 -2.72 -7.87
CA PRO A 114 18.31 -1.84 -8.46
C PRO A 114 16.86 -2.25 -8.16
N TRP A 115 16.65 -3.37 -7.43
CA TRP A 115 15.33 -3.98 -7.31
C TRP A 115 14.63 -3.78 -5.98
N PHE A 116 15.35 -3.30 -4.98
CA PHE A 116 14.80 -2.98 -3.65
C PHE A 116 15.73 -2.09 -2.85
N ALA A 117 15.19 -1.40 -1.85
CA ALA A 117 15.99 -0.67 -0.87
C ALA A 117 16.78 -1.66 -0.01
N GLN A 118 18.10 -1.56 -0.02
CA GLN A 118 18.98 -2.52 0.64
C GLN A 118 19.38 -2.08 2.05
N PRO A 119 19.57 -3.02 3.01
CA PRO A 119 20.07 -2.69 4.33
C PRO A 119 21.51 -2.15 4.27
N ALA A 120 21.87 -1.29 5.22
CA ALA A 120 23.26 -0.81 5.35
C ALA A 120 24.23 -1.93 5.72
N LYS A 121 23.77 -2.90 6.49
CA LYS A 121 24.49 -4.14 6.86
C LYS A 121 23.56 -5.33 6.65
N HIS A 122 24.09 -6.43 6.19
CA HIS A 122 23.37 -7.69 6.03
C HIS A 122 23.90 -8.73 7.02
N TYR A 123 23.01 -9.51 7.61
CA TYR A 123 23.39 -10.65 8.43
C TYR A 123 22.33 -11.75 8.34
N LEU A 124 22.76 -12.92 7.94
CA LEU A 124 21.95 -14.13 7.94
C LEU A 124 22.69 -15.21 8.74
N GLY A 125 22.18 -15.53 9.92
CA GLY A 125 22.88 -16.45 10.82
C GLY A 125 22.40 -16.35 12.26
N VAL A 126 23.16 -16.95 13.14
CA VAL A 126 22.91 -17.01 14.58
C VAL A 126 23.59 -15.86 15.31
N ALA A 127 22.85 -15.26 16.25
CA ALA A 127 23.41 -14.34 17.22
C ALA A 127 23.03 -14.74 18.64
N TRP A 128 23.92 -14.50 19.57
CA TRP A 128 23.75 -14.79 20.99
C TRP A 128 23.72 -13.49 21.77
N TYR A 129 22.72 -13.36 22.63
CA TYR A 129 22.45 -12.19 23.48
C TYR A 129 22.46 -12.64 24.94
N GLN A 130 23.20 -11.94 25.81
CA GLN A 130 23.39 -12.34 27.20
C GLN A 130 23.26 -11.16 28.15
N ARG A 131 22.58 -11.37 29.27
CA ARG A 131 22.36 -10.36 30.29
C ARG A 131 22.31 -11.00 31.68
N ASP A 132 22.86 -10.29 32.66
CA ASP A 132 22.63 -10.61 34.05
C ASP A 132 21.28 -10.06 34.49
N ILE A 133 20.52 -10.87 35.22
CA ILE A 133 19.19 -10.56 35.74
C ILE A 133 19.14 -10.79 37.24
N ASP A 134 18.41 -9.96 37.95
CA ASP A 134 18.20 -10.10 39.38
C ASP A 134 16.73 -10.44 39.69
N ILE A 135 16.47 -11.62 40.25
CA ILE A 135 15.16 -12.07 40.66
C ILE A 135 14.85 -11.53 42.07
N PRO A 136 13.81 -10.68 42.24
CA PRO A 136 13.48 -10.10 43.55
C PRO A 136 13.05 -11.15 44.58
N ALA A 137 13.32 -10.89 45.83
CA ALA A 137 12.86 -11.74 46.97
C ALA A 137 11.33 -11.92 46.98
N SER A 138 10.58 -10.92 46.51
CA SER A 138 9.10 -10.97 46.35
C SER A 138 8.61 -11.96 45.29
N TRP A 139 9.49 -12.49 44.44
CA TRP A 139 9.17 -13.50 43.44
C TRP A 139 9.49 -14.92 43.89
N ALA A 140 9.93 -15.10 45.14
CA ALA A 140 10.18 -16.44 45.69
C ALA A 140 8.94 -17.34 45.55
N GLY A 141 9.09 -18.48 44.89
CA GLY A 141 8.02 -19.44 44.65
C GLY A 141 6.99 -19.04 43.59
N LYS A 142 7.18 -17.90 42.90
CA LYS A 142 6.40 -17.54 41.74
C LYS A 142 6.95 -18.22 40.53
N ARG A 143 6.08 -18.46 39.51
CA ARG A 143 6.47 -18.79 38.18
C ARG A 143 7.00 -17.54 37.48
N VAL A 144 8.12 -17.64 36.81
CA VAL A 144 8.75 -16.60 35.99
C VAL A 144 8.66 -16.96 34.52
N GLU A 145 8.26 -16.03 33.70
CA GLU A 145 8.32 -16.17 32.24
C GLU A 145 9.18 -15.09 31.60
N LEU A 146 9.89 -15.47 30.53
CA LEU A 146 10.55 -14.54 29.63
C LEU A 146 9.58 -14.24 28.50
N PHE A 147 9.27 -12.94 28.32
CA PHE A 147 8.44 -12.44 27.24
C PHE A 147 9.28 -11.60 26.27
N LEU A 148 9.30 -12.02 25.00
CA LEU A 148 9.93 -11.29 23.88
C LEU A 148 8.81 -10.89 22.93
N GLU A 149 8.51 -9.60 22.81
CA GLU A 149 7.36 -9.14 22.03
C GLU A 149 7.46 -9.53 20.56
N ARG A 150 8.64 -9.32 19.94
CA ARG A 150 8.92 -9.76 18.57
C ARG A 150 10.40 -10.07 18.43
N ALA A 151 10.70 -11.28 18.09
CA ALA A 151 12.05 -11.74 17.77
C ALA A 151 12.07 -12.24 16.32
N HIS A 152 13.17 -12.05 15.61
CA HIS A 152 13.24 -12.52 14.23
C HIS A 152 14.42 -13.49 14.06
N TRP A 153 14.12 -14.82 13.94
CA TRP A 153 12.77 -15.29 14.17
C TRP A 153 12.71 -16.56 15.03
N GLN A 154 13.81 -17.35 15.12
CA GLN A 154 13.87 -18.51 16.02
C GLN A 154 14.59 -18.11 17.31
N THR A 155 14.06 -18.45 18.45
CA THR A 155 14.69 -18.18 19.73
C THR A 155 14.83 -19.42 20.60
N MET A 156 15.92 -19.47 21.35
CA MET A 156 16.13 -20.39 22.46
C MET A 156 16.67 -19.60 23.65
N ALA A 157 16.24 -19.92 24.85
CA ALA A 157 16.68 -19.25 26.07
C ALA A 157 17.36 -20.20 27.04
N TRP A 158 18.34 -19.68 27.79
CA TRP A 158 19.03 -20.35 28.89
C TRP A 158 19.07 -19.44 30.11
N VAL A 159 18.91 -20.01 31.31
CA VAL A 159 19.20 -19.35 32.56
C VAL A 159 20.20 -20.22 33.33
N ASP A 160 21.36 -19.65 33.70
CA ASP A 160 22.46 -20.34 34.36
C ASP A 160 22.89 -21.63 33.64
N GLY A 161 22.90 -21.61 32.32
CA GLY A 161 23.24 -22.74 31.46
C GLY A 161 22.14 -23.81 31.30
N LYS A 162 21.01 -23.70 32.00
CA LYS A 162 19.85 -24.56 31.78
C LYS A 162 19.04 -24.05 30.60
N GLN A 163 18.82 -24.92 29.59
CA GLN A 163 18.02 -24.62 28.41
C GLN A 163 16.52 -24.68 28.75
N TYR A 164 15.77 -23.77 28.11
CA TYR A 164 14.31 -23.74 28.10
C TYR A 164 13.77 -24.00 26.70
N ASN A 165 12.49 -23.68 26.44
CA ASN A 165 11.84 -23.97 25.18
C ASN A 165 12.44 -23.23 23.97
N TYR A 166 12.11 -23.77 22.81
CA TYR A 166 12.33 -23.21 21.49
C TYR A 166 11.04 -22.56 21.00
N GLU A 167 11.14 -21.35 20.46
CA GLU A 167 10.03 -20.61 19.87
C GLU A 167 10.41 -20.17 18.47
N ASP A 168 9.46 -20.26 17.52
CA ASP A 168 9.69 -19.93 16.10
C ASP A 168 8.52 -19.23 15.41
N SER A 169 7.65 -18.55 16.16
CA SER A 169 6.62 -17.73 15.57
C SER A 169 7.22 -16.51 14.83
N LEU A 170 6.72 -16.25 13.62
CA LEU A 170 7.16 -15.11 12.82
C LEU A 170 6.50 -13.79 13.27
N VAL A 171 5.34 -13.85 13.89
CA VAL A 171 4.48 -12.67 14.10
C VAL A 171 3.86 -12.55 15.48
N ALA A 172 3.98 -13.56 16.33
CA ALA A 172 3.49 -13.52 17.70
C ALA A 172 4.66 -13.43 18.72
N PRO A 173 4.39 -12.99 19.95
CA PRO A 173 5.39 -12.96 21.02
C PRO A 173 5.95 -14.34 21.31
N HIS A 174 7.26 -14.41 21.59
CA HIS A 174 7.92 -15.60 22.12
C HIS A 174 7.86 -15.60 23.64
N VAL A 175 7.27 -16.64 24.21
CA VAL A 175 7.08 -16.76 25.67
C VAL A 175 7.74 -18.04 26.17
N SER A 176 8.80 -17.88 26.96
CA SER A 176 9.51 -19.00 27.58
C SER A 176 9.17 -19.11 29.04
N ASP A 177 8.62 -20.25 29.46
CA ASP A 177 8.37 -20.56 30.85
C ASP A 177 9.69 -20.98 31.53
N LEU A 178 10.17 -20.15 32.45
CA LEU A 178 11.37 -20.38 33.21
C LEU A 178 11.13 -21.15 34.52
N GLY A 179 9.84 -21.38 34.87
CA GLY A 179 9.44 -21.96 36.14
C GLY A 179 9.78 -21.07 37.32
N ALA A 180 9.94 -21.66 38.51
CA ALA A 180 10.35 -20.94 39.68
C ALA A 180 11.87 -20.74 39.70
N LEU A 181 12.30 -19.48 39.62
CA LEU A 181 13.71 -19.10 39.78
C LEU A 181 13.98 -18.72 41.24
N THR A 182 15.15 -19.02 41.77
CA THR A 182 15.57 -18.58 43.09
C THR A 182 15.79 -17.06 43.13
N PRO A 183 15.38 -16.34 44.20
CA PRO A 183 15.77 -14.95 44.30
C PRO A 183 17.29 -14.75 44.30
N GLY A 184 17.74 -13.72 43.58
CA GLY A 184 19.15 -13.39 43.46
C GLY A 184 19.59 -13.22 42.01
N HIS A 185 20.88 -13.32 41.79
CA HIS A 185 21.54 -13.09 40.52
C HIS A 185 21.53 -14.33 39.63
N HIS A 186 21.19 -14.14 38.34
CA HIS A 186 21.17 -15.19 37.30
C HIS A 186 21.73 -14.65 36.00
N GLN A 187 22.20 -15.53 35.14
CA GLN A 187 22.64 -15.18 33.79
C GLN A 187 21.60 -15.69 32.78
N LEU A 188 20.96 -14.77 32.05
CA LEU A 188 20.06 -15.05 30.94
C LEU A 188 20.84 -15.00 29.64
N THR A 189 20.72 -16.05 28.81
CA THR A 189 21.26 -16.08 27.44
C THR A 189 20.15 -16.44 26.46
N ILE A 190 20.08 -15.71 25.33
CA ILE A 190 19.11 -15.93 24.24
C ILE A 190 19.89 -16.12 22.95
N ARG A 191 19.61 -17.18 22.22
CA ARG A 191 20.04 -17.40 20.85
C ARG A 191 18.94 -16.99 19.91
N VAL A 192 19.25 -16.17 18.89
CA VAL A 192 18.34 -15.78 17.82
C VAL A 192 18.93 -16.23 16.49
N ASP A 193 18.13 -16.89 15.66
CA ASP A 193 18.53 -17.38 14.34
C ASP A 193 17.53 -16.88 13.29
N ASN A 194 18.01 -16.09 12.31
CA ASN A 194 17.17 -15.53 11.24
C ASN A 194 17.33 -16.26 9.90
N ARG A 195 17.99 -17.42 9.88
CA ARG A 195 18.10 -18.25 8.68
C ARG A 195 16.75 -18.91 8.36
N LEU A 196 16.46 -19.04 7.07
CA LEU A 196 15.28 -19.75 6.61
C LEU A 196 15.46 -21.27 6.85
N MET A 197 14.84 -21.79 7.91
CA MET A 197 15.03 -23.17 8.38
C MET A 197 14.03 -24.17 7.81
N ASN A 198 12.97 -23.70 7.17
CA ASN A 198 11.89 -24.53 6.65
C ASN A 198 11.72 -24.29 5.15
N ASN A 199 11.09 -25.23 4.46
CA ASN A 199 10.77 -25.14 3.03
C ASN A 199 9.64 -24.13 2.74
N GLN A 200 9.61 -23.00 3.44
CA GLN A 200 8.67 -21.95 3.12
C GLN A 200 9.16 -21.12 1.93
N ARG A 201 8.25 -20.56 1.18
CA ARG A 201 8.56 -19.71 0.05
C ARG A 201 9.30 -18.45 0.50
N VAL A 202 10.34 -18.07 -0.22
CA VAL A 202 11.25 -16.98 0.12
C VAL A 202 10.65 -15.58 -0.07
N ASP A 203 9.51 -15.48 -0.72
CA ASP A 203 8.85 -14.21 -1.03
C ASP A 203 7.86 -13.76 0.06
N GLY A 204 7.61 -14.58 1.10
CA GLY A 204 6.78 -14.18 2.24
C GLY A 204 7.31 -12.93 2.91
N HIS A 205 6.47 -11.93 3.15
CA HIS A 205 6.90 -10.61 3.62
C HIS A 205 7.54 -10.66 5.01
N SER A 206 7.15 -11.61 5.84
CA SER A 206 7.77 -11.79 7.16
C SER A 206 9.23 -12.28 7.12
N VAL A 207 9.77 -12.69 5.96
CA VAL A 207 11.12 -13.26 5.86
C VAL A 207 11.93 -12.69 4.70
N SER A 208 11.33 -11.97 3.76
CA SER A 208 11.97 -11.55 2.51
C SER A 208 12.93 -10.38 2.71
N ASP A 209 14.12 -10.48 2.14
CA ASP A 209 15.09 -9.38 2.08
C ASP A 209 14.56 -8.17 1.30
N GLN A 210 13.68 -8.39 0.35
CA GLN A 210 13.12 -7.35 -0.51
C GLN A 210 12.34 -6.28 0.25
N LEU A 211 11.97 -6.57 1.50
CA LEU A 211 11.17 -5.69 2.35
C LEU A 211 11.89 -5.27 3.63
N GLY A 212 13.17 -5.59 3.75
CA GLY A 212 13.92 -5.40 4.98
C GLY A 212 13.61 -6.45 6.06
N GLY A 213 12.87 -7.53 5.71
CA GLY A 213 12.42 -8.55 6.65
C GLY A 213 13.52 -9.46 7.21
N THR A 214 14.72 -9.46 6.65
CA THR A 214 15.84 -10.32 7.09
C THR A 214 16.68 -9.60 8.14
N TRP A 215 16.12 -9.30 9.28
CA TRP A 215 16.85 -8.75 10.41
C TRP A 215 17.10 -9.82 11.48
N ASN A 216 18.06 -9.58 12.39
CA ASN A 216 18.30 -10.42 13.56
C ASN A 216 18.28 -9.53 14.81
N GLY A 217 17.51 -9.93 15.80
CA GLY A 217 17.37 -9.16 17.04
C GLY A 217 16.06 -9.43 17.76
N ILE A 218 15.80 -8.61 18.75
CA ILE A 218 14.58 -8.64 19.56
C ILE A 218 14.07 -7.20 19.69
N VAL A 219 12.84 -6.94 19.26
CA VAL A 219 12.24 -5.59 19.28
C VAL A 219 10.98 -5.56 20.14
N GLY A 220 10.55 -4.37 20.54
CA GLY A 220 9.45 -4.21 21.47
C GLY A 220 9.81 -4.56 22.93
N ARG A 221 8.86 -5.06 23.68
CA ARG A 221 9.03 -5.39 25.10
C ARG A 221 9.91 -6.64 25.26
N ILE A 222 10.90 -6.57 26.13
CA ILE A 222 11.69 -7.70 26.62
C ILE A 222 11.55 -7.69 28.11
N GLU A 223 10.85 -8.67 28.67
CA GLU A 223 10.44 -8.63 30.07
C GLU A 223 10.55 -10.00 30.74
N LEU A 224 10.88 -9.97 32.05
CA LEU A 224 10.55 -11.06 32.95
C LEU A 224 9.22 -10.73 33.59
N ARG A 225 8.30 -11.67 33.63
CA ARG A 225 6.98 -11.55 34.26
C ARG A 225 6.83 -12.62 35.34
N ALA A 226 6.19 -12.28 36.47
CA ALA A 226 6.00 -13.24 37.55
C ALA A 226 4.52 -13.44 37.86
N THR A 227 4.07 -14.68 37.82
CA THR A 227 2.70 -15.10 38.16
C THR A 227 2.70 -16.06 39.35
N SER A 228 1.54 -16.37 39.89
CA SER A 228 1.38 -17.53 40.76
C SER A 228 1.61 -18.83 40.00
N PRO A 229 1.95 -19.95 40.66
CA PRO A 229 2.10 -21.25 40.00
C PRO A 229 0.81 -21.76 39.30
N VAL A 230 -0.33 -21.21 39.70
CA VAL A 230 -1.62 -21.39 39.02
C VAL A 230 -2.05 -20.00 38.56
N TRP A 231 -2.18 -19.79 37.26
CA TRP A 231 -2.40 -18.46 36.70
C TRP A 231 -3.39 -18.45 35.51
N ILE A 232 -3.82 -17.26 35.10
CA ILE A 232 -4.65 -17.03 33.91
C ILE A 232 -3.76 -17.04 32.68
N ALA A 233 -3.67 -18.14 31.97
CA ALA A 233 -2.89 -18.26 30.74
C ALA A 233 -3.50 -17.49 29.56
N ASP A 234 -4.85 -17.47 29.49
CA ASP A 234 -5.58 -16.74 28.45
C ASP A 234 -6.96 -16.28 28.95
N ALA A 235 -7.43 -15.15 28.42
CA ALA A 235 -8.79 -14.62 28.67
C ALA A 235 -9.33 -14.00 27.38
N GLN A 236 -10.21 -14.72 26.69
CA GLN A 236 -10.80 -14.31 25.42
C GLN A 236 -12.22 -13.79 25.65
N VAL A 237 -12.51 -12.58 25.18
CA VAL A 237 -13.78 -11.89 25.36
C VAL A 237 -14.62 -11.95 24.11
N PHE A 238 -15.85 -12.44 24.24
CA PHE A 238 -16.84 -12.56 23.17
C PHE A 238 -18.03 -11.64 23.49
N PRO A 239 -18.05 -10.40 22.98
CA PRO A 239 -19.10 -9.44 23.29
C PRO A 239 -20.40 -9.74 22.57
N SER A 240 -21.53 -9.35 23.20
CA SER A 240 -22.84 -9.33 22.56
C SER A 240 -23.42 -7.93 22.59
N VAL A 241 -23.58 -7.33 21.42
CA VAL A 241 -24.13 -5.97 21.25
C VAL A 241 -25.59 -5.93 21.68
N THR A 242 -26.36 -6.94 21.32
CA THR A 242 -27.80 -7.02 21.60
C THR A 242 -28.08 -7.18 23.11
N LYS A 243 -27.29 -8.03 23.78
CA LYS A 243 -27.46 -8.30 25.21
C LYS A 243 -26.74 -7.29 26.09
N LYS A 244 -25.77 -6.56 25.55
CA LYS A 244 -24.81 -5.74 26.31
C LYS A 244 -24.09 -6.54 27.40
N THR A 245 -23.64 -7.74 27.01
CA THR A 245 -22.86 -8.66 27.85
C THR A 245 -21.58 -9.04 27.14
N ALA A 246 -20.63 -9.61 27.87
CA ALA A 246 -19.47 -10.28 27.33
C ALA A 246 -19.35 -11.68 27.91
N VAL A 247 -19.20 -12.69 27.06
CA VAL A 247 -18.80 -14.03 27.49
C VAL A 247 -17.28 -14.07 27.52
N ILE A 248 -16.70 -14.42 28.67
CA ILE A 248 -15.27 -14.50 28.86
C ILE A 248 -14.87 -15.98 28.97
N ASN A 249 -14.04 -16.45 28.07
CA ASN A 249 -13.44 -17.77 28.11
C ASN A 249 -12.06 -17.65 28.77
N VAL A 250 -11.86 -18.26 29.90
CA VAL A 250 -10.62 -18.22 30.67
C VAL A 250 -9.94 -19.57 30.67
N THR A 251 -8.66 -19.59 30.31
CA THR A 251 -7.78 -20.75 30.41
C THR A 251 -6.87 -20.58 31.62
N ILE A 252 -6.85 -21.55 32.51
CA ILE A 252 -5.98 -21.60 33.67
C ILE A 252 -4.87 -22.60 33.42
N ALA A 253 -3.63 -22.19 33.58
CA ALA A 253 -2.50 -23.09 33.56
C ALA A 253 -2.03 -23.37 35.01
N ASN A 254 -1.32 -24.49 35.19
CA ASN A 254 -0.94 -25.00 36.51
C ASN A 254 0.42 -25.70 36.53
N ASP A 255 1.42 -25.06 37.08
CA ASP A 255 2.76 -25.60 37.30
C ASP A 255 2.94 -26.15 38.70
N SER A 256 1.92 -26.02 39.58
CA SER A 256 2.00 -26.59 40.91
C SER A 256 1.92 -28.13 40.91
N GLY A 257 1.43 -28.73 39.82
CA GLY A 257 1.19 -30.16 39.69
C GLY A 257 0.06 -30.69 40.59
N GLN A 258 -0.68 -29.80 41.29
CA GLN A 258 -1.75 -30.18 42.21
C GLN A 258 -3.11 -29.69 41.72
N ALA A 259 -4.11 -30.54 41.78
CA ALA A 259 -5.48 -30.14 41.51
C ALA A 259 -5.98 -29.13 42.60
N GLY A 260 -6.86 -28.21 42.16
CA GLY A 260 -7.39 -27.19 43.06
C GLY A 260 -8.69 -26.58 42.58
N SER A 261 -9.16 -25.62 43.33
CA SER A 261 -10.37 -24.84 42.98
C SER A 261 -10.24 -23.40 43.47
N GLY A 262 -11.00 -22.52 42.81
CA GLY A 262 -11.02 -21.12 43.15
C GLY A 262 -12.25 -20.41 42.60
N ASN A 263 -12.20 -19.10 42.53
CA ASN A 263 -13.22 -18.26 41.92
C ASN A 263 -12.59 -17.33 40.90
N LEU A 264 -13.21 -17.19 39.78
CA LEU A 264 -13.00 -16.08 38.85
C LEU A 264 -13.91 -14.93 39.21
N VAL A 265 -13.37 -13.71 39.23
CA VAL A 265 -14.12 -12.48 39.56
C VAL A 265 -13.90 -11.48 38.45
N VAL A 266 -15.00 -10.99 37.84
CA VAL A 266 -14.98 -9.93 36.83
C VAL A 266 -16.18 -9.01 37.07
N ASN A 267 -15.96 -7.72 37.22
CA ASN A 267 -17.03 -6.72 37.48
C ASN A 267 -18.03 -7.13 38.59
N GLY A 268 -17.56 -7.79 39.61
CA GLY A 268 -18.40 -8.27 40.73
C GLY A 268 -19.18 -9.56 40.45
N VAL A 269 -19.13 -10.10 39.24
CA VAL A 269 -19.61 -11.44 38.91
C VAL A 269 -18.59 -12.47 39.34
N ASN A 270 -19.05 -13.52 40.04
CA ASN A 270 -18.20 -14.60 40.51
C ASN A 270 -18.58 -15.92 39.83
N ALA A 271 -17.59 -16.68 39.37
CA ALA A 271 -17.76 -18.01 38.84
C ALA A 271 -16.78 -18.99 39.50
N PRO A 272 -17.22 -20.13 40.02
CA PRO A 272 -16.33 -21.14 40.56
C PRO A 272 -15.55 -21.79 39.43
N VAL A 273 -14.28 -22.10 39.67
CA VAL A 273 -13.40 -22.77 38.72
C VAL A 273 -12.62 -23.88 39.39
N GLN A 274 -12.36 -24.94 38.64
CA GLN A 274 -11.55 -26.08 39.09
C GLN A 274 -10.43 -26.30 38.06
N TRP A 275 -9.29 -26.76 38.54
CA TRP A 275 -8.15 -27.18 37.72
C TRP A 275 -7.58 -28.49 38.22
N ASP A 276 -7.08 -29.30 37.31
CA ASP A 276 -6.27 -30.48 37.65
C ASP A 276 -4.77 -30.15 37.56
N ALA A 277 -3.91 -31.16 37.55
CA ALA A 277 -2.45 -31.01 37.45
C ALA A 277 -2.01 -30.37 36.09
N ASN A 278 -2.84 -30.38 35.06
CA ASN A 278 -2.58 -29.83 33.74
C ASN A 278 -3.24 -28.47 33.50
N GLY A 279 -4.03 -27.97 34.46
CA GLY A 279 -4.77 -26.74 34.37
C GLY A 279 -6.28 -26.93 34.25
N GLY A 280 -6.98 -25.90 33.79
CA GLY A 280 -8.45 -25.90 33.71
C GLY A 280 -8.97 -24.80 32.81
N SER A 281 -10.30 -24.75 32.66
CA SER A 281 -10.96 -23.69 31.94
C SER A 281 -12.30 -23.32 32.59
N ALA A 282 -12.73 -22.09 32.36
CA ALA A 282 -14.05 -21.62 32.78
C ALA A 282 -14.61 -20.64 31.78
N GLN A 283 -15.93 -20.54 31.75
CA GLN A 283 -16.65 -19.57 30.97
C GLN A 283 -17.59 -18.78 31.89
N MET A 284 -17.65 -17.46 31.70
CA MET A 284 -18.57 -16.63 32.45
C MET A 284 -19.18 -15.52 31.58
N GLU A 285 -20.45 -15.21 31.77
CA GLU A 285 -21.13 -14.09 31.12
C GLU A 285 -21.17 -12.89 32.08
N VAL A 286 -20.69 -11.75 31.62
CA VAL A 286 -20.54 -10.52 32.42
C VAL A 286 -21.37 -9.40 31.79
N PRO A 287 -22.29 -8.75 32.57
CA PRO A 287 -23.00 -7.57 32.08
C PRO A 287 -22.06 -6.38 31.94
N LEU A 288 -22.15 -5.68 30.81
CA LEU A 288 -21.37 -4.45 30.53
C LEU A 288 -22.11 -3.17 30.96
N GLY A 289 -23.40 -3.33 31.37
CA GLY A 289 -24.26 -2.20 31.75
C GLY A 289 -25.04 -1.62 30.56
N THR A 290 -26.18 -1.01 30.88
CA THR A 290 -27.10 -0.48 29.84
C THR A 290 -26.50 0.64 29.00
N ASN A 291 -25.52 1.36 29.54
CA ASN A 291 -24.86 2.49 28.88
C ASN A 291 -23.61 2.09 28.11
N ALA A 292 -23.26 0.79 28.05
CA ALA A 292 -22.10 0.33 27.27
C ALA A 292 -22.24 0.76 25.81
N GLN A 293 -21.24 1.47 25.32
CA GLN A 293 -21.16 1.98 23.95
C GLN A 293 -20.56 0.93 23.03
N THR A 294 -21.04 0.86 21.80
CA THR A 294 -20.45 0.01 20.77
C THR A 294 -19.15 0.63 20.24
N TRP A 295 -18.30 -0.23 19.68
CA TRP A 295 -17.09 0.15 18.97
C TRP A 295 -17.33 0.08 17.46
N ASP A 296 -16.97 1.16 16.73
CA ASP A 296 -16.94 1.21 15.28
C ASP A 296 -15.95 2.29 14.79
N GLU A 297 -15.81 2.47 13.47
CA GLU A 297 -14.89 3.46 12.86
C GLU A 297 -15.19 4.93 13.20
N PHE A 298 -16.40 5.23 13.68
CA PHE A 298 -16.84 6.58 14.07
C PHE A 298 -16.84 6.80 15.59
N HIS A 299 -17.04 5.71 16.35
CA HIS A 299 -17.12 5.71 17.81
C HIS A 299 -16.25 4.58 18.39
N PRO A 300 -14.91 4.74 18.40
CA PRO A 300 -14.00 3.68 18.81
C PRO A 300 -13.92 3.55 20.32
N THR A 301 -15.05 3.24 20.98
CA THR A 301 -15.13 3.15 22.44
C THR A 301 -14.68 1.78 22.92
N LEU A 302 -13.58 1.74 23.66
CA LEU A 302 -13.05 0.53 24.29
C LEU A 302 -13.73 0.24 25.63
N GLN A 303 -13.82 -1.03 25.97
CA GLN A 303 -14.23 -1.57 27.25
C GLN A 303 -13.02 -2.23 27.93
N HIS A 304 -12.92 -2.11 29.25
CA HIS A 304 -11.83 -2.69 30.02
C HIS A 304 -12.39 -3.57 31.13
N LEU A 305 -11.84 -4.76 31.27
CA LEU A 305 -12.19 -5.72 32.30
C LEU A 305 -10.93 -6.27 32.96
N THR A 306 -10.97 -6.44 34.31
CA THR A 306 -9.94 -7.19 35.02
C THR A 306 -10.53 -8.56 35.40
N VAL A 307 -9.93 -9.62 34.88
CA VAL A 307 -10.23 -11.00 35.25
C VAL A 307 -9.33 -11.39 36.41
N THR A 308 -9.89 -11.69 37.56
CA THR A 308 -9.14 -12.06 38.75
C THR A 308 -9.40 -13.52 39.09
N LEU A 309 -8.35 -14.31 39.32
CA LEU A 309 -8.40 -15.68 39.79
C LEU A 309 -8.00 -15.69 41.29
N LYS A 310 -8.88 -16.17 42.15
CA LYS A 310 -8.63 -16.32 43.60
C LYS A 310 -8.85 -17.77 44.03
N GLY A 311 -7.84 -18.36 44.65
CA GLY A 311 -7.87 -19.72 45.19
C GLY A 311 -6.80 -19.95 46.24
N ASN A 312 -6.77 -21.12 46.86
CA ASN A 312 -5.79 -21.40 47.91
C ASN A 312 -4.33 -21.34 47.44
N THR A 313 -4.09 -21.67 46.18
CA THR A 313 -2.77 -21.69 45.50
C THR A 313 -2.71 -20.82 44.25
N ALA A 314 -3.78 -20.06 44.00
CA ALA A 314 -3.93 -19.19 42.86
C ALA A 314 -4.27 -17.78 43.30
N ASP A 315 -3.47 -16.83 42.89
CA ASP A 315 -3.73 -15.39 43.05
C ASP A 315 -3.15 -14.68 41.83
N ASP A 316 -4.01 -14.44 40.87
CA ASP A 316 -3.58 -13.86 39.60
C ASP A 316 -4.66 -12.94 39.02
N SER A 317 -4.26 -12.00 38.19
CA SER A 317 -5.18 -11.09 37.50
C SER A 317 -4.66 -10.76 36.11
N LYS A 318 -5.59 -10.58 35.15
CA LYS A 318 -5.31 -10.20 33.79
C LYS A 318 -6.29 -9.12 33.34
N ASP A 319 -5.75 -7.99 32.93
CA ASP A 319 -6.51 -6.90 32.32
C ASP A 319 -6.74 -7.20 30.84
N VAL A 320 -7.96 -6.94 30.37
CA VAL A 320 -8.37 -7.17 28.98
C VAL A 320 -9.09 -5.95 28.45
N SER A 321 -8.59 -5.41 27.34
CA SER A 321 -9.26 -4.40 26.55
C SER A 321 -9.99 -5.04 25.37
N PHE A 322 -11.19 -4.55 25.04
CA PHE A 322 -11.96 -5.03 23.88
C PHE A 322 -12.99 -3.98 23.45
N GLY A 323 -13.57 -4.15 22.27
CA GLY A 323 -14.71 -3.34 21.82
C GLY A 323 -16.02 -4.12 21.86
N LEU A 324 -17.09 -3.46 22.28
CA LEU A 324 -18.44 -4.03 22.17
C LEU A 324 -18.87 -3.94 20.70
N ARG A 325 -18.60 -4.99 19.92
CA ARG A 325 -18.93 -5.04 18.50
C ARG A 325 -19.26 -6.45 18.04
N GLU A 326 -20.11 -6.54 17.02
CA GLU A 326 -20.44 -7.77 16.30
C GLU A 326 -20.26 -7.51 14.80
N ILE A 327 -19.48 -8.36 14.10
CA ILE A 327 -19.41 -8.40 12.66
C ILE A 327 -20.27 -9.53 12.13
N SER A 328 -21.04 -9.28 11.09
CA SER A 328 -21.90 -10.27 10.44
C SER A 328 -21.98 -10.00 8.94
N PHE A 329 -22.54 -10.93 8.20
CA PHE A 329 -22.82 -10.77 6.78
C PHE A 329 -24.14 -11.43 6.40
N HIS A 330 -24.76 -10.91 5.37
CA HIS A 330 -25.90 -11.52 4.72
C HIS A 330 -25.69 -11.43 3.21
N GLU A 331 -25.54 -12.58 2.57
CA GLU A 331 -25.05 -12.65 1.19
C GLU A 331 -23.78 -11.81 1.01
N LYS A 332 -23.77 -10.86 0.10
CA LYS A 332 -22.62 -9.99 -0.21
C LYS A 332 -22.44 -8.81 0.75
N ASP A 333 -23.44 -8.51 1.56
CA ASP A 333 -23.42 -7.34 2.44
C ASP A 333 -22.75 -7.63 3.77
N LEU A 334 -21.79 -6.76 4.15
CA LEU A 334 -21.16 -6.75 5.46
C LEU A 334 -21.89 -5.84 6.43
N PHE A 335 -21.96 -6.25 7.68
CA PHE A 335 -22.54 -5.47 8.77
C PHE A 335 -21.60 -5.42 9.96
N LEU A 336 -21.48 -4.25 10.57
CA LEU A 336 -20.92 -4.07 11.90
C LEU A 336 -21.98 -3.47 12.82
N ASN A 337 -22.26 -4.14 13.93
CA ASN A 337 -23.31 -3.74 14.87
C ASN A 337 -24.71 -3.57 14.20
N GLY A 338 -25.01 -4.36 13.17
CA GLY A 338 -26.24 -4.28 12.38
C GLY A 338 -26.28 -3.14 11.35
N ARG A 339 -25.24 -2.33 11.23
CA ARG A 339 -25.09 -1.28 10.22
C ARG A 339 -24.28 -1.79 9.04
N LEU A 340 -24.71 -1.46 7.81
CA LEU A 340 -23.93 -1.77 6.60
C LEU A 340 -22.52 -1.20 6.69
N LEU A 341 -21.55 -2.05 6.37
CA LEU A 341 -20.13 -1.72 6.32
C LEU A 341 -19.62 -1.89 4.89
N ASN A 342 -18.78 -0.96 4.42
CA ASN A 342 -18.00 -1.11 3.21
C ASN A 342 -16.53 -0.77 3.52
N LEU A 343 -15.62 -1.68 3.21
CA LEU A 343 -14.22 -1.51 3.50
C LEU A 343 -13.53 -0.69 2.40
N ARG A 344 -12.75 0.27 2.82
CA ARG A 344 -11.90 1.13 1.98
C ARG A 344 -10.49 0.98 2.51
N GLY A 345 -9.80 -0.04 2.03
CA GLY A 345 -8.52 -0.47 2.60
C GLY A 345 -7.32 -0.14 1.73
N THR A 346 -6.15 -0.17 2.36
CA THR A 346 -4.86 -0.27 1.70
C THR A 346 -4.18 -1.58 2.08
N HIS A 347 -3.23 -1.98 1.26
CA HIS A 347 -2.26 -3.03 1.56
C HIS A 347 -1.13 -2.45 2.45
N PHE A 348 -0.40 -3.31 3.13
CA PHE A 348 0.84 -3.01 3.84
C PHE A 348 1.73 -4.25 3.92
N ALA A 349 3.01 -4.08 3.66
CA ALA A 349 3.97 -5.16 3.55
C ALA A 349 4.99 -5.22 4.69
N ASP A 350 4.69 -4.61 5.84
CA ASP A 350 5.57 -4.48 7.01
C ASP A 350 6.89 -3.73 6.72
N GLU A 351 6.88 -2.79 5.76
CA GLU A 351 8.04 -1.98 5.40
C GLU A 351 8.28 -0.84 6.38
N PHE A 352 9.45 -0.82 6.99
CA PHE A 352 9.90 0.27 7.88
C PHE A 352 11.33 0.69 7.50
N PRO A 353 11.52 1.54 6.49
CA PRO A 353 12.84 1.85 5.96
C PRO A 353 13.81 2.45 6.99
N LEU A 354 13.31 3.19 7.97
CA LEU A 354 14.14 3.84 8.97
C LEU A 354 14.65 2.87 10.05
N THR A 355 13.85 1.88 10.45
CA THR A 355 14.17 0.94 11.52
C THR A 355 14.54 -0.45 11.02
N GLY A 356 13.96 -0.90 9.90
CA GLY A 356 14.10 -2.23 9.32
C GLY A 356 13.23 -3.29 10.00
N TYR A 357 12.35 -2.88 10.90
CA TYR A 357 11.39 -3.77 11.59
C TYR A 357 10.09 -3.03 11.91
N PRO A 358 8.96 -3.75 12.07
CA PRO A 358 7.67 -3.14 12.37
C PRO A 358 7.71 -2.32 13.67
N ALA A 359 7.16 -1.12 13.64
CA ALA A 359 7.07 -0.28 14.83
C ALA A 359 6.34 -1.00 15.99
N THR A 360 6.90 -0.94 17.19
CA THR A 360 6.32 -1.55 18.39
C THR A 360 5.77 -0.50 19.37
N ASP A 361 5.59 0.73 18.92
CA ASP A 361 4.97 1.81 19.65
C ASP A 361 3.68 2.29 18.96
N VAL A 362 2.69 2.64 19.77
CA VAL A 362 1.34 3.03 19.34
C VAL A 362 1.35 4.34 18.54
N ASP A 363 2.21 5.29 18.93
CA ASP A 363 2.24 6.62 18.30
C ASP A 363 2.72 6.56 16.85
N SER A 364 3.64 5.67 16.52
CA SER A 364 4.08 5.43 15.15
C SER A 364 2.94 4.89 14.28
N TRP A 365 2.16 3.94 14.79
CA TRP A 365 1.01 3.38 14.08
C TRP A 365 -0.15 4.38 13.97
N LYS A 366 -0.38 5.21 14.98
CA LYS A 366 -1.38 6.29 14.89
C LYS A 366 -1.10 7.22 13.72
N LYS A 367 0.16 7.63 13.52
CA LYS A 367 0.54 8.49 12.39
C LYS A 367 0.20 7.83 11.04
N ILE A 368 0.54 6.54 10.87
CA ILE A 368 0.22 5.78 9.65
C ILE A 368 -1.30 5.72 9.43
N ILE A 369 -2.05 5.36 10.47
CA ILE A 369 -3.52 5.26 10.40
C ILE A 369 -4.17 6.62 10.13
N GLU A 370 -3.68 7.70 10.74
CA GLU A 370 -4.16 9.06 10.48
C GLU A 370 -3.93 9.48 9.02
N VAL A 371 -2.78 9.14 8.43
CA VAL A 371 -2.55 9.31 6.99
C VAL A 371 -3.59 8.54 6.19
N CYS A 372 -3.79 7.24 6.43
CA CYS A 372 -4.80 6.45 5.74
C CYS A 372 -6.21 7.07 5.83
N LYS A 373 -6.63 7.48 7.03
CA LYS A 373 -7.93 8.12 7.27
C LYS A 373 -8.05 9.46 6.55
N SER A 374 -6.97 10.24 6.45
CA SER A 374 -6.96 11.51 5.72
C SER A 374 -7.20 11.34 4.22
N TYR A 375 -6.82 10.16 3.66
CA TYR A 375 -7.09 9.76 2.28
C TYR A 375 -8.45 9.05 2.11
N GLY A 376 -9.27 8.95 3.15
CA GLY A 376 -10.62 8.39 3.11
C GLY A 376 -10.71 6.89 3.41
N LEU A 377 -9.61 6.26 3.76
CA LEU A 377 -9.56 4.83 4.04
C LEU A 377 -9.99 4.51 5.48
N ASN A 378 -10.49 3.29 5.71
CA ASN A 378 -10.91 2.82 7.02
C ASN A 378 -10.33 1.46 7.42
N GLY A 379 -9.40 0.91 6.63
CA GLY A 379 -8.79 -0.38 6.93
C GLY A 379 -7.44 -0.61 6.26
N MET A 380 -6.73 -1.62 6.74
CA MET A 380 -5.43 -2.05 6.24
C MET A 380 -5.35 -3.58 6.22
N ARG A 381 -4.79 -4.12 5.15
CA ARG A 381 -4.45 -5.52 5.01
C ARG A 381 -2.95 -5.71 5.15
N PHE A 382 -2.53 -6.59 6.03
CA PHE A 382 -1.13 -6.98 6.22
C PHE A 382 -0.81 -8.21 5.36
N HIS A 383 -0.07 -7.99 4.29
CA HIS A 383 0.25 -9.02 3.29
C HIS A 383 1.23 -10.05 3.86
N SER A 384 0.81 -11.31 3.88
CA SER A 384 1.63 -12.43 4.40
C SER A 384 2.27 -12.11 5.76
N SER A 385 1.53 -11.39 6.62
CA SER A 385 2.01 -10.90 7.91
C SER A 385 0.86 -10.62 8.88
N CYS A 386 1.22 -10.49 10.16
CA CYS A 386 0.36 -9.98 11.21
C CYS A 386 1.15 -8.90 11.98
N PRO A 387 0.60 -7.69 12.14
CA PRO A 387 1.33 -6.59 12.77
C PRO A 387 1.53 -6.82 14.27
N PRO A 388 2.42 -6.06 14.93
CA PRO A 388 2.57 -6.08 16.38
C PRO A 388 1.36 -5.50 17.11
N ASP A 389 1.28 -5.77 18.41
CA ASP A 389 0.23 -5.32 19.35
C ASP A 389 -0.08 -3.82 19.20
N ALA A 390 0.96 -3.00 19.12
CA ALA A 390 0.86 -1.55 18.95
C ALA A 390 0.02 -1.09 17.74
N ALA A 391 0.03 -1.86 16.65
CA ALA A 391 -0.79 -1.55 15.48
C ALA A 391 -2.27 -1.78 15.76
N PHE A 392 -2.59 -2.87 16.45
CA PHE A 392 -3.96 -3.16 16.89
C PHE A 392 -4.46 -2.14 17.90
N GLU A 393 -3.63 -1.78 18.90
CA GLU A 393 -3.97 -0.75 19.88
C GLU A 393 -4.27 0.60 19.20
N ALA A 394 -3.42 1.04 18.28
CA ALA A 394 -3.63 2.27 17.53
C ALA A 394 -4.93 2.21 16.69
N ALA A 395 -5.19 1.08 16.04
CA ALA A 395 -6.39 0.87 15.24
C ALA A 395 -7.67 0.81 16.12
N ASP A 396 -7.57 0.21 17.27
CA ASP A 396 -8.66 0.17 18.26
C ASP A 396 -9.05 1.57 18.75
N GLU A 397 -8.05 2.40 19.06
CA GLU A 397 -8.26 3.76 19.56
C GLU A 397 -8.75 4.74 18.48
N LEU A 398 -8.33 4.53 17.22
CA LEU A 398 -8.68 5.41 16.11
C LEU A 398 -9.91 4.94 15.31
N GLY A 399 -10.45 3.75 15.58
CA GLY A 399 -11.53 3.17 14.80
C GLY A 399 -11.08 2.86 13.37
N PHE A 400 -10.19 1.87 13.23
CA PHE A 400 -9.63 1.47 11.95
C PHE A 400 -9.62 -0.07 11.85
N TYR A 401 -9.90 -0.64 10.67
CA TYR A 401 -10.07 -2.08 10.52
C TYR A 401 -8.79 -2.76 10.08
N ILE A 402 -8.47 -3.91 10.67
CA ILE A 402 -7.30 -4.71 10.33
C ILE A 402 -7.73 -6.06 9.76
N GLN A 403 -7.17 -6.39 8.59
CA GLN A 403 -7.05 -7.73 8.07
C GLN A 403 -5.62 -8.21 8.24
N ALA A 404 -5.41 -9.25 9.05
CA ALA A 404 -4.13 -9.94 9.14
C ALA A 404 -4.10 -11.17 8.23
N GLU A 405 -2.90 -11.64 7.90
CA GLU A 405 -2.66 -12.88 7.18
C GLU A 405 -1.71 -13.79 7.97
N GLY A 406 -1.78 -15.11 7.71
CA GLY A 406 -0.72 -16.02 8.12
C GLY A 406 0.61 -15.57 7.50
N PRO A 407 1.75 -15.67 8.25
CA PRO A 407 3.02 -15.06 7.85
C PRO A 407 3.76 -15.86 6.77
N PHE A 408 3.02 -16.33 5.78
CA PHE A 408 3.52 -17.16 4.69
C PHE A 408 3.01 -16.66 3.34
N TRP A 409 3.71 -17.05 2.28
CA TRP A 409 3.19 -16.98 0.92
C TRP A 409 3.44 -18.35 0.29
N ASP A 410 2.53 -19.29 0.53
CA ASP A 410 2.82 -20.70 0.29
C ASP A 410 1.57 -21.49 -0.16
N SER A 411 1.77 -22.78 -0.46
CA SER A 411 0.70 -23.72 -0.75
C SER A 411 0.47 -24.65 0.43
N PHE A 412 -0.80 -24.82 0.81
CA PHE A 412 -1.20 -25.61 1.97
C PHE A 412 -1.95 -26.87 1.55
N GLY A 413 -1.32 -28.03 1.73
CA GLY A 413 -1.92 -29.35 1.54
C GLY A 413 -2.42 -29.94 2.87
N PRO A 414 -3.55 -30.68 2.89
CA PRO A 414 -4.02 -31.32 4.12
C PRO A 414 -2.93 -32.17 4.79
N GLY A 415 -2.62 -31.87 6.06
CA GLY A 415 -1.62 -32.60 6.86
C GLY A 415 -0.16 -32.30 6.53
N SER A 416 0.13 -31.37 5.59
CA SER A 416 1.49 -30.94 5.29
C SER A 416 2.14 -30.20 6.47
N ASN A 417 3.46 -30.07 6.46
CA ASN A 417 4.16 -29.29 7.48
C ASN A 417 3.79 -27.81 7.42
N ASN A 418 3.62 -27.23 6.22
CA ASN A 418 3.20 -25.86 6.05
C ASN A 418 1.81 -25.61 6.64
N SER A 419 0.85 -26.53 6.46
CA SER A 419 -0.48 -26.43 7.06
C SER A 419 -0.43 -26.50 8.59
N LYS A 420 0.39 -27.38 9.16
CA LYS A 420 0.56 -27.46 10.63
C LYS A 420 1.18 -26.19 11.21
N ARG A 421 2.14 -25.59 10.50
CA ARG A 421 2.74 -24.32 10.90
C ARG A 421 1.73 -23.19 10.79
N LEU A 422 0.95 -23.13 9.70
CA LEU A 422 -0.14 -22.18 9.57
C LEU A 422 -1.14 -22.26 10.72
N ASP A 423 -1.53 -23.49 11.13
CA ASP A 423 -2.43 -23.70 12.26
C ASP A 423 -1.82 -23.17 13.57
N ALA A 424 -0.54 -23.44 13.81
CA ALA A 424 0.19 -22.98 14.99
C ALA A 424 0.27 -21.43 15.02
N GLU A 425 0.70 -20.79 13.94
CA GLU A 425 0.76 -19.35 13.84
C GLU A 425 -0.62 -18.69 14.00
N THR A 426 -1.65 -19.27 13.35
CA THR A 426 -3.02 -18.77 13.47
C THR A 426 -3.55 -18.86 14.90
N ALA A 427 -3.22 -19.94 15.62
CA ALA A 427 -3.60 -20.09 17.02
C ALA A 427 -2.93 -19.01 17.90
N MET A 428 -1.64 -18.71 17.65
CA MET A 428 -0.91 -17.66 18.36
C MET A 428 -1.49 -16.26 18.02
N ILE A 429 -1.77 -15.96 16.77
CA ILE A 429 -2.42 -14.70 16.34
C ILE A 429 -3.75 -14.50 17.08
N ARG A 430 -4.60 -15.55 17.15
CA ARG A 430 -5.89 -15.46 17.86
C ARG A 430 -5.70 -15.32 19.38
N LYS A 431 -4.69 -15.96 19.96
CA LYS A 431 -4.39 -15.89 21.39
C LYS A 431 -3.95 -14.48 21.80
N PHE A 432 -3.00 -13.91 21.09
CA PHE A 432 -2.41 -12.63 21.46
C PHE A 432 -3.23 -11.43 21.03
N TYR A 433 -3.85 -11.49 19.83
CA TYR A 433 -4.54 -10.35 19.22
C TYR A 433 -6.06 -10.51 19.13
N GLY A 434 -6.61 -11.63 19.63
CA GLY A 434 -8.02 -11.98 19.45
C GLY A 434 -9.03 -11.02 20.09
N ASN A 435 -8.65 -10.25 21.10
CA ASN A 435 -9.54 -9.33 21.78
C ASN A 435 -9.64 -7.94 21.14
N HIS A 436 -8.73 -7.59 20.21
CA HIS A 436 -8.76 -6.30 19.53
C HIS A 436 -10.01 -6.15 18.64
N PRO A 437 -10.84 -5.13 18.85
CA PRO A 437 -12.03 -4.93 18.02
C PRO A 437 -11.70 -4.53 16.57
N SER A 438 -10.54 -3.93 16.33
CA SER A 438 -10.04 -3.60 14.99
C SER A 438 -9.75 -4.84 14.13
N PHE A 439 -9.44 -5.98 14.74
CA PHE A 439 -9.11 -7.22 14.06
C PHE A 439 -10.38 -7.91 13.55
N ILE A 440 -10.81 -7.60 12.32
CA ILE A 440 -12.08 -8.06 11.76
C ILE A 440 -11.96 -9.17 10.72
N MET A 441 -10.79 -9.37 10.13
CA MET A 441 -10.55 -10.35 9.06
C MET A 441 -9.22 -11.07 9.21
N LEU A 442 -9.21 -12.36 8.87
CA LEU A 442 -8.01 -13.18 8.82
C LEU A 442 -8.04 -14.11 7.60
N SER A 443 -6.94 -14.20 6.88
CA SER A 443 -6.73 -15.17 5.80
C SER A 443 -5.51 -16.03 6.05
N PRO A 444 -5.39 -17.22 5.41
CA PRO A 444 -4.25 -18.10 5.64
C PRO A 444 -2.95 -17.52 5.08
N SER A 445 -3.01 -16.78 3.98
CA SER A 445 -1.84 -16.23 3.29
C SER A 445 -2.27 -15.45 2.04
N ASN A 446 -1.37 -14.64 1.50
CA ASN A 446 -1.51 -14.10 0.16
C ASN A 446 -1.44 -15.23 -0.89
N GLU A 447 -2.29 -15.16 -1.91
CA GLU A 447 -2.32 -16.01 -3.10
C GLU A 447 -2.01 -17.49 -2.83
N SER A 448 -2.45 -17.99 -1.68
CA SER A 448 -2.14 -19.35 -1.26
C SER A 448 -2.78 -20.38 -2.17
N GLY A 449 -1.99 -21.39 -2.52
CA GLY A 449 -2.44 -22.58 -3.23
C GLY A 449 -2.80 -23.73 -2.31
N GLY A 450 -3.21 -24.87 -2.92
CA GLY A 450 -3.51 -26.12 -2.22
C GLY A 450 -4.96 -26.24 -1.76
N ALA A 451 -5.30 -27.40 -1.18
CA ALA A 451 -6.68 -27.78 -0.86
C ALA A 451 -7.05 -27.56 0.62
N TYR A 452 -6.17 -26.98 1.42
CA TYR A 452 -6.39 -26.85 2.87
C TYR A 452 -7.19 -25.60 3.27
N GLY A 453 -7.18 -24.57 2.48
CA GLY A 453 -7.82 -23.28 2.77
C GLY A 453 -9.27 -23.38 3.27
N PRO A 454 -10.17 -24.12 2.60
CA PRO A 454 -11.55 -24.30 3.07
C PRO A 454 -11.66 -24.95 4.46
N THR A 455 -10.86 -25.97 4.74
CA THR A 455 -10.82 -26.62 6.06
C THR A 455 -10.32 -25.66 7.12
N TRP A 456 -9.25 -24.90 6.83
CA TRP A 456 -8.68 -23.90 7.72
C TRP A 456 -9.67 -22.78 8.04
N ALA A 457 -10.35 -22.22 7.03
CA ALA A 457 -11.32 -21.15 7.22
C ALA A 457 -12.50 -21.59 8.11
N ALA A 458 -13.07 -22.77 7.83
CA ALA A 458 -14.17 -23.33 8.62
C ALA A 458 -13.78 -23.58 10.07
N ALA A 459 -12.61 -24.19 10.32
CA ALA A 459 -12.12 -24.50 11.67
C ALA A 459 -11.86 -23.21 12.46
N ASN A 460 -11.27 -22.19 11.83
CA ASN A 460 -10.99 -20.93 12.48
C ASN A 460 -12.25 -20.12 12.79
N TYR A 461 -13.25 -20.11 11.89
CA TYR A 461 -14.53 -19.46 12.16
C TYR A 461 -15.30 -20.15 13.30
N GLN A 462 -15.24 -21.47 13.36
CA GLN A 462 -15.84 -22.22 14.48
C GLN A 462 -15.15 -21.93 15.82
N ALA A 463 -13.82 -21.78 15.80
CA ALA A 463 -13.03 -21.50 17.01
C ALA A 463 -13.18 -20.03 17.48
N ASP A 464 -13.33 -19.09 16.56
CA ASP A 464 -13.42 -17.67 16.86
C ASP A 464 -14.30 -16.91 15.85
N PRO A 465 -15.61 -16.82 16.08
CA PRO A 465 -16.55 -16.15 15.17
C PRO A 465 -16.56 -14.62 15.30
N ARG A 466 -15.66 -14.04 16.09
CA ARG A 466 -15.56 -12.57 16.24
C ARG A 466 -15.03 -11.88 15.00
N ARG A 467 -14.56 -12.61 13.99
CA ARG A 467 -14.00 -12.10 12.72
C ARG A 467 -14.36 -12.99 11.54
N LEU A 468 -14.06 -12.51 10.34
CA LEU A 468 -14.30 -13.21 9.08
C LEU A 468 -13.02 -13.91 8.60
N TYR A 469 -13.19 -14.98 7.81
CA TYR A 469 -12.09 -15.81 7.33
C TYR A 469 -12.26 -16.09 5.83
N ALA A 470 -11.18 -15.91 5.05
CA ALA A 470 -11.09 -16.32 3.66
C ALA A 470 -10.35 -17.66 3.51
N THR A 471 -10.47 -18.31 2.38
CA THR A 471 -9.70 -19.54 2.06
C THR A 471 -8.32 -19.22 1.49
N SER A 472 -8.13 -18.00 0.99
CA SER A 472 -6.89 -17.40 0.45
C SER A 472 -7.13 -15.90 0.30
N THR A 473 -6.09 -15.10 0.17
CA THR A 473 -6.22 -13.74 -0.32
C THR A 473 -5.73 -13.70 -1.77
N GLY A 474 -6.51 -13.15 -2.69
CA GLY A 474 -6.13 -13.02 -4.10
C GLY A 474 -6.34 -14.26 -4.99
N ASN A 475 -6.41 -15.45 -4.44
CA ASN A 475 -6.72 -16.71 -5.14
C ASN A 475 -7.95 -17.42 -4.59
N ASP A 476 -8.83 -16.68 -3.95
CA ASP A 476 -9.99 -17.26 -3.29
C ASP A 476 -11.07 -17.68 -4.30
N ASN A 477 -11.24 -18.99 -4.46
CA ASN A 477 -12.32 -19.58 -5.27
C ASN A 477 -13.60 -19.85 -4.45
N ALA A 478 -13.60 -19.51 -3.17
CA ALA A 478 -14.71 -19.74 -2.25
C ALA A 478 -15.73 -18.60 -2.33
N LEU A 479 -16.65 -18.68 -3.27
CA LEU A 479 -17.65 -17.65 -3.52
C LEU A 479 -18.96 -17.83 -2.73
N ASN A 480 -18.99 -18.78 -1.78
CA ASN A 480 -20.14 -19.00 -0.90
C ASN A 480 -19.73 -19.70 0.42
N VAL A 481 -20.61 -19.59 1.44
CA VAL A 481 -20.36 -20.13 2.78
C VAL A 481 -20.22 -21.67 2.84
N ALA A 482 -20.70 -22.40 1.83
CA ALA A 482 -20.57 -23.85 1.78
C ALA A 482 -19.10 -24.31 1.66
N THR A 483 -18.19 -23.42 1.29
CA THR A 483 -16.75 -23.68 1.21
C THR A 483 -16.01 -23.40 2.52
N GLY A 484 -16.71 -22.96 3.58
CA GLY A 484 -16.11 -22.57 4.86
C GLY A 484 -15.63 -21.13 4.94
N ALA A 485 -15.56 -20.40 3.83
CA ALA A 485 -15.22 -18.99 3.83
C ALA A 485 -16.40 -18.13 4.31
N THR A 486 -16.11 -17.02 4.97
CA THR A 486 -17.08 -16.00 5.36
C THR A 486 -16.86 -14.67 4.65
N TYR A 487 -15.79 -14.55 3.91
CA TYR A 487 -15.55 -13.52 2.89
C TYR A 487 -14.61 -14.07 1.82
N ALA A 488 -14.57 -13.41 0.67
CA ALA A 488 -13.62 -13.70 -0.42
C ALA A 488 -12.82 -12.45 -0.79
N SER A 489 -11.58 -12.67 -1.20
CA SER A 489 -10.70 -11.64 -1.73
C SER A 489 -10.27 -12.08 -3.12
N MET A 490 -10.73 -11.34 -4.14
CA MET A 490 -10.57 -11.74 -5.54
C MET A 490 -9.17 -11.47 -6.07
N PRO A 491 -8.71 -12.21 -7.08
CA PRO A 491 -7.41 -11.98 -7.69
C PRO A 491 -7.20 -10.53 -8.10
N HIS A 492 -5.99 -10.06 -7.93
CA HIS A 492 -5.59 -8.75 -8.43
C HIS A 492 -5.74 -8.68 -9.95
N THR A 493 -5.72 -7.59 -10.55
CA THR A 493 -6.08 -7.32 -11.93
C THR A 493 -7.54 -7.03 -12.11
N ASN A 494 -8.08 -6.31 -11.18
CA ASN A 494 -9.40 -5.76 -11.25
C ASN A 494 -10.42 -6.52 -10.53
N SER A 495 -9.91 -7.40 -9.70
CA SER A 495 -10.57 -7.61 -8.44
C SER A 495 -11.97 -8.16 -8.54
N VAL A 496 -12.46 -8.51 -9.71
CA VAL A 496 -13.80 -9.01 -9.88
C VAL A 496 -13.80 -10.21 -10.83
N PRO A 497 -14.50 -11.33 -10.51
CA PRO A 497 -14.49 -12.51 -11.37
C PRO A 497 -14.93 -12.17 -12.81
N GLY A 498 -14.10 -12.53 -13.80
CA GLY A 498 -14.38 -12.34 -15.21
C GLY A 498 -14.22 -10.90 -15.74
N GLY A 499 -13.85 -9.96 -14.87
CA GLY A 499 -13.36 -8.66 -15.29
C GLY A 499 -11.90 -8.82 -15.73
N GLY A 500 -11.61 -8.82 -16.98
CA GLY A 500 -10.23 -8.56 -17.42
C GLY A 500 -9.89 -7.16 -16.99
N GLY A 501 -8.73 -6.99 -16.32
CA GLY A 501 -8.26 -5.77 -15.73
C GLY A 501 -8.64 -4.49 -16.42
N LEU A 502 -9.19 -3.50 -15.67
CA LEU A 502 -9.39 -2.14 -16.19
C LEU A 502 -8.17 -1.65 -16.91
N LEU A 503 -7.02 -1.96 -16.37
CA LEU A 503 -5.73 -1.46 -16.77
C LEU A 503 -5.02 -2.36 -17.77
N ARG A 504 -5.39 -3.63 -17.88
CA ARG A 504 -4.81 -4.56 -18.85
C ARG A 504 -5.54 -4.58 -20.19
N SER A 505 -6.70 -3.98 -20.31
CA SER A 505 -7.32 -3.77 -21.60
C SER A 505 -6.93 -2.39 -22.11
N ASN A 506 -6.13 -2.31 -23.17
CA ASN A 506 -5.79 -1.08 -23.90
C ASN A 506 -6.99 -0.23 -24.34
N ASN A 507 -8.20 -0.56 -23.87
CA ASN A 507 -9.46 0.08 -24.23
C ASN A 507 -10.19 0.72 -23.06
N GLY A 508 -9.58 0.75 -21.84
CA GLY A 508 -10.31 1.16 -20.66
C GLY A 508 -11.62 0.37 -20.57
N GLY A 509 -11.71 -0.63 -19.72
CA GLY A 509 -12.96 -1.44 -19.63
C GLY A 509 -14.18 -0.59 -19.34
N PRO A 510 -15.37 -1.16 -19.27
CA PRO A 510 -16.64 -0.46 -19.04
C PRO A 510 -16.59 0.50 -17.84
N ALA A 511 -15.73 0.24 -16.88
CA ALA A 511 -15.59 1.02 -15.66
C ALA A 511 -15.01 2.42 -15.89
N TRP A 512 -14.11 2.62 -16.82
CA TRP A 512 -13.58 3.94 -17.17
C TRP A 512 -14.65 4.88 -17.73
N TRP A 513 -15.68 4.29 -18.33
CA TRP A 513 -16.78 4.99 -18.97
C TRP A 513 -18.06 4.91 -18.13
N GLY A 514 -17.95 5.06 -16.82
CA GLY A 514 -19.07 5.12 -15.89
C GLY A 514 -19.79 3.79 -15.63
N GLY A 515 -19.20 2.68 -16.05
CA GLY A 515 -19.69 1.33 -15.79
C GLY A 515 -19.34 0.81 -14.39
N ASP A 516 -19.67 -0.44 -14.14
CA ASP A 516 -19.40 -1.20 -12.91
C ASP A 516 -19.20 -2.69 -13.22
N TYR A 517 -18.88 -3.48 -12.19
CA TYR A 517 -18.62 -4.92 -12.29
C TYR A 517 -19.77 -5.80 -11.78
N GLY A 518 -20.97 -5.25 -11.60
CA GLY A 518 -22.10 -5.98 -10.98
C GLY A 518 -22.43 -7.32 -11.64
N ASP A 519 -22.27 -7.40 -12.96
CA ASP A 519 -22.52 -8.63 -13.73
C ASP A 519 -21.61 -9.79 -13.31
N SER A 520 -20.36 -9.48 -12.98
CA SER A 520 -19.38 -10.48 -12.53
C SER A 520 -19.68 -11.04 -11.14
N LEU A 521 -20.45 -10.31 -10.34
CA LEU A 521 -20.82 -10.70 -8.96
C LEU A 521 -22.14 -11.46 -8.84
N ARG A 522 -22.79 -11.83 -9.95
CA ARG A 522 -24.13 -12.47 -9.91
C ARG A 522 -24.17 -13.78 -9.11
N ASN A 523 -23.09 -14.55 -9.15
CA ASN A 523 -22.99 -15.87 -8.51
C ASN A 523 -22.20 -15.84 -7.20
N VAL A 524 -21.93 -14.66 -6.64
CA VAL A 524 -21.26 -14.49 -5.37
C VAL A 524 -22.29 -14.41 -4.26
N HIS A 525 -22.12 -15.18 -3.18
CA HIS A 525 -23.06 -15.32 -2.06
C HIS A 525 -22.40 -15.06 -0.69
N ILE A 526 -21.21 -14.48 -0.66
CA ILE A 526 -20.52 -14.01 0.54
C ILE A 526 -19.94 -12.62 0.27
N PRO A 527 -19.56 -11.85 1.30
CA PRO A 527 -18.87 -10.59 1.13
C PRO A 527 -17.63 -10.76 0.27
N ILE A 528 -17.43 -9.86 -0.68
CA ILE A 528 -16.29 -9.88 -1.58
C ILE A 528 -15.58 -8.54 -1.59
N LEU A 529 -14.26 -8.58 -1.46
CA LEU A 529 -13.37 -7.42 -1.54
C LEU A 529 -12.62 -7.41 -2.85
N ALA A 530 -12.53 -6.25 -3.46
CA ALA A 530 -11.58 -6.00 -4.53
C ALA A 530 -10.15 -6.02 -3.96
N HIS A 531 -9.33 -6.95 -4.45
CA HIS A 531 -8.00 -7.22 -3.92
C HIS A 531 -6.91 -6.52 -4.76
N GLU A 532 -5.99 -5.83 -4.09
CA GLU A 532 -4.82 -5.19 -4.69
C GLU A 532 -5.15 -4.29 -5.89
N VAL A 533 -6.15 -3.43 -5.68
CA VAL A 533 -6.64 -2.52 -6.72
C VAL A 533 -5.57 -1.50 -7.09
N GLY A 534 -5.40 -1.25 -8.39
CA GLY A 534 -4.48 -0.25 -8.92
C GLY A 534 -3.13 -0.83 -9.29
N GLN A 535 -2.15 -0.82 -8.41
CA GLN A 535 -0.76 -1.22 -8.68
C GLN A 535 -0.10 -0.39 -9.80
N LEU A 536 -0.39 0.90 -9.84
CA LEU A 536 0.04 1.82 -10.89
C LEU A 536 1.18 2.68 -10.43
N CYS A 537 2.29 2.70 -11.18
CA CYS A 537 3.48 3.44 -10.80
C CYS A 537 3.48 4.88 -11.28
N ALA A 538 4.01 5.77 -10.44
CA ALA A 538 4.48 7.09 -10.81
C ALA A 538 6.00 7.12 -10.97
N TYR A 539 6.53 8.11 -11.69
CA TYR A 539 7.95 8.36 -11.78
C TYR A 539 8.47 8.93 -10.45
N PRO A 540 9.62 8.45 -9.91
CA PRO A 540 10.11 8.86 -8.60
C PRO A 540 10.51 10.33 -8.52
N ASP A 541 10.27 10.95 -7.35
CA ASP A 541 10.93 12.18 -6.96
C ASP A 541 12.26 11.85 -6.26
N PHE A 542 13.39 12.07 -6.91
CA PHE A 542 14.69 11.73 -6.36
C PHE A 542 15.12 12.56 -5.14
N ASP A 543 14.34 13.58 -4.75
CA ASP A 543 14.57 14.27 -3.48
C ASP A 543 14.26 13.38 -2.27
N GLU A 544 13.40 12.38 -2.42
CA GLU A 544 13.07 11.38 -1.39
C GLU A 544 14.30 10.61 -0.89
N ILE A 545 15.32 10.43 -1.73
CA ILE A 545 16.58 9.76 -1.36
C ILE A 545 17.17 10.34 -0.06
N LYS A 546 17.01 11.63 0.20
CA LYS A 546 17.57 12.33 1.38
C LYS A 546 16.91 11.93 2.69
N GLU A 547 15.70 11.37 2.62
CA GLU A 547 14.87 11.02 3.78
C GLU A 547 15.24 9.65 4.35
N PHE A 548 15.94 8.83 3.57
CA PHE A 548 16.43 7.51 4.00
C PHE A 548 17.65 7.63 4.91
N THR A 549 17.43 8.07 6.13
CA THR A 549 18.48 8.29 7.15
C THR A 549 18.70 7.10 8.08
N GLY A 550 17.93 6.03 7.92
CA GLY A 550 17.88 4.89 8.81
C GLY A 550 18.53 3.61 8.27
N PHE A 551 17.85 2.49 8.50
CA PHE A 551 18.35 1.14 8.23
C PHE A 551 18.45 0.82 6.73
N LEU A 552 17.40 1.09 5.96
CA LEU A 552 17.43 0.85 4.52
C LEU A 552 18.08 2.02 3.78
N ARG A 553 18.86 1.69 2.76
CA ARG A 553 19.44 2.62 1.80
C ARG A 553 18.62 2.57 0.51
N PRO A 554 18.23 3.71 -0.07
CA PRO A 554 17.45 3.76 -1.30
C PRO A 554 18.32 3.49 -2.53
N SER A 555 19.05 2.37 -2.54
CA SER A 555 20.01 2.00 -3.60
C SER A 555 19.36 1.92 -4.98
N ASN A 556 18.12 1.43 -5.04
CA ASN A 556 17.29 1.43 -6.25
C ASN A 556 17.02 2.85 -6.78
N LEU A 557 16.56 3.78 -5.94
CA LEU A 557 16.33 5.18 -6.34
C LEU A 557 17.64 5.88 -6.76
N GLU A 558 18.76 5.56 -6.11
CA GLU A 558 20.08 6.09 -6.51
C GLU A 558 20.52 5.57 -7.88
N VAL A 559 20.22 4.31 -8.21
CA VAL A 559 20.45 3.72 -9.53
C VAL A 559 19.58 4.41 -10.58
N PHE A 560 18.29 4.60 -10.30
CA PHE A 560 17.35 5.27 -11.22
C PHE A 560 17.75 6.73 -11.46
N ARG A 561 18.12 7.48 -10.41
CA ARG A 561 18.64 8.85 -10.54
C ARG A 561 19.88 8.90 -11.41
N ALA A 562 20.78 7.94 -11.24
CA ALA A 562 22.00 7.88 -12.01
C ALA A 562 21.76 7.55 -13.50
N SER A 563 20.78 6.71 -13.79
CA SER A 563 20.29 6.44 -15.14
C SER A 563 19.65 7.71 -15.75
N ALA A 564 18.75 8.38 -15.04
CA ALA A 564 18.13 9.63 -15.49
C ALA A 564 19.17 10.71 -15.84
N ALA A 565 20.26 10.81 -15.06
CA ALA A 565 21.38 11.72 -15.35
C ALA A 565 22.14 11.33 -16.62
N ALA A 566 22.38 10.04 -16.83
CA ALA A 566 23.08 9.53 -18.02
C ALA A 566 22.31 9.80 -19.32
N HIS A 567 20.98 9.70 -19.27
CA HIS A 567 20.07 9.94 -20.40
C HIS A 567 19.60 11.41 -20.53
N GLY A 568 20.09 12.31 -19.66
CA GLY A 568 19.82 13.75 -19.76
C GLY A 568 18.39 14.16 -19.44
N VAL A 569 17.66 13.37 -18.62
CA VAL A 569 16.27 13.66 -18.19
C VAL A 569 16.19 14.07 -16.72
N LEU A 570 17.28 14.02 -15.97
CA LEU A 570 17.29 14.34 -14.54
C LEU A 570 16.77 15.75 -14.22
N ASP A 571 17.08 16.73 -15.08
CA ASP A 571 16.63 18.13 -14.89
C ASP A 571 15.10 18.27 -14.97
N HIS A 572 14.40 17.29 -15.52
CA HIS A 572 12.94 17.22 -15.61
C HIS A 572 12.31 16.33 -14.53
N ASN A 573 13.09 15.93 -13.51
CA ASN A 573 12.61 14.99 -12.49
C ASN A 573 11.30 15.44 -11.82
N LYS A 574 11.21 16.72 -11.42
CA LYS A 574 10.00 17.22 -10.73
C LYS A 574 8.76 17.24 -11.65
N GLU A 575 8.95 17.67 -12.89
CA GLU A 575 7.88 17.69 -13.89
C GLU A 575 7.41 16.27 -14.20
N PHE A 576 8.33 15.33 -14.37
CA PHE A 576 8.00 13.92 -14.66
C PHE A 576 7.33 13.23 -13.47
N SER A 577 7.84 13.44 -12.25
CA SER A 577 7.21 12.92 -11.03
C SER A 577 5.79 13.47 -10.89
N TRP A 578 5.60 14.78 -11.08
CA TRP A 578 4.28 15.40 -10.97
C TRP A 578 3.31 14.91 -12.05
N ALA A 579 3.72 14.91 -13.32
CA ALA A 579 2.86 14.53 -14.45
C ALA A 579 2.46 13.05 -14.38
N SER A 580 3.41 12.16 -14.11
CA SER A 580 3.12 10.73 -13.93
C SER A 580 2.27 10.46 -12.70
N GLY A 581 2.50 11.20 -11.62
CA GLY A 581 1.69 11.13 -10.40
C GLY A 581 0.24 11.55 -10.64
N ARG A 582 -0.01 12.63 -11.39
CA ARG A 582 -1.38 13.03 -11.79
C ARG A 582 -2.06 11.99 -12.65
N PHE A 583 -1.33 11.35 -13.56
CA PHE A 583 -1.85 10.28 -14.38
C PHE A 583 -2.13 8.99 -13.58
N GLN A 584 -1.27 8.65 -12.63
CA GLN A 584 -1.52 7.59 -11.65
C GLN A 584 -2.80 7.88 -10.85
N LEU A 585 -2.94 9.09 -10.32
CA LEU A 585 -4.11 9.52 -9.54
C LEU A 585 -5.41 9.41 -10.33
N LEU A 586 -5.41 9.86 -11.60
CA LEU A 586 -6.55 9.72 -12.50
C LEU A 586 -6.94 8.24 -12.66
N SER A 587 -5.96 7.39 -12.87
CA SER A 587 -6.18 5.96 -13.03
C SER A 587 -6.74 5.30 -11.76
N TYR A 588 -6.21 5.64 -10.57
CA TYR A 588 -6.81 5.22 -9.28
C TYR A 588 -8.24 5.71 -9.12
N LYS A 589 -8.52 6.97 -9.49
CA LYS A 589 -9.86 7.53 -9.42
C LYS A 589 -10.85 6.74 -10.27
N LEU A 590 -10.51 6.42 -11.50
CA LEU A 590 -11.36 5.64 -12.41
C LEU A 590 -11.64 4.24 -11.86
N GLU A 591 -10.62 3.57 -11.33
CA GLU A 591 -10.73 2.26 -10.70
C GLU A 591 -11.61 2.28 -9.45
N LEU A 592 -11.34 3.18 -8.53
CA LEU A 592 -12.06 3.24 -7.26
C LEU A 592 -13.51 3.64 -7.48
N GLU A 593 -13.78 4.59 -8.36
CA GLU A 593 -15.17 4.95 -8.70
C GLU A 593 -15.96 3.77 -9.27
N ALA A 594 -15.32 2.93 -10.11
CA ALA A 594 -15.94 1.72 -10.62
C ALA A 594 -16.26 0.72 -9.49
N ASN A 595 -15.34 0.54 -8.56
CA ASN A 595 -15.56 -0.30 -7.37
C ASN A 595 -16.71 0.24 -6.51
N LEU A 596 -16.76 1.57 -6.27
CA LEU A 596 -17.83 2.19 -5.50
C LEU A 596 -19.20 2.07 -6.19
N ARG A 597 -19.25 2.12 -7.54
CA ARG A 597 -20.47 1.91 -8.33
C ARG A 597 -20.92 0.45 -8.37
N THR A 598 -20.04 -0.50 -8.09
CA THR A 598 -20.35 -1.95 -8.23
C THR A 598 -21.31 -2.42 -7.14
N PRO A 599 -22.55 -2.86 -7.49
CA PRO A 599 -23.49 -3.41 -6.53
C PRO A 599 -22.97 -4.69 -5.91
N GLY A 600 -23.12 -4.85 -4.59
CA GLY A 600 -22.75 -6.06 -3.85
C GLY A 600 -21.23 -6.24 -3.67
N LEU A 601 -20.40 -5.28 -4.03
CA LEU A 601 -18.97 -5.27 -3.66
C LEU A 601 -18.82 -4.70 -2.25
N SER A 602 -18.25 -5.48 -1.33
CA SER A 602 -18.18 -5.15 0.10
C SER A 602 -17.02 -4.22 0.46
N GLY A 603 -16.16 -3.92 -0.51
CA GLY A 603 -15.02 -3.00 -0.34
C GLY A 603 -13.89 -3.24 -1.32
N PHE A 604 -12.83 -2.47 -1.14
CA PHE A 604 -11.60 -2.58 -1.92
C PHE A 604 -10.36 -2.50 -1.00
N GLN A 605 -9.25 -2.99 -1.50
CA GLN A 605 -7.92 -2.87 -0.91
C GLN A 605 -6.97 -2.42 -2.03
N ILE A 606 -6.47 -1.20 -1.94
CA ILE A 606 -5.50 -0.70 -2.93
C ILE A 606 -4.11 -1.26 -2.64
N LEU A 607 -3.32 -1.50 -3.65
CA LEU A 607 -1.90 -1.78 -3.58
C LEU A 607 -1.16 -0.70 -4.36
N ASP A 608 -0.70 0.32 -3.72
CA ASP A 608 -0.74 0.64 -2.31
C ASP A 608 -1.05 2.13 -2.10
N LEU A 609 -1.32 2.55 -0.86
CA LEU A 609 -1.36 3.98 -0.55
C LEU A 609 0.05 4.58 -0.51
N HIS A 610 1.05 3.81 -0.04
CA HIS A 610 2.45 4.20 0.03
C HIS A 610 3.29 3.44 -1.01
N ASP A 611 4.49 3.94 -1.31
CA ASP A 611 5.41 3.29 -2.23
C ASP A 611 5.95 1.98 -1.68
N TYR A 612 6.03 0.99 -2.55
CA TYR A 612 6.57 -0.33 -2.27
C TYR A 612 8.00 -0.45 -2.82
N LEU A 613 8.99 -0.41 -1.93
CA LEU A 613 10.40 -0.41 -2.32
C LEU A 613 11.01 -1.80 -2.53
N GLY A 614 10.19 -2.84 -2.45
CA GLY A 614 10.58 -4.23 -2.68
C GLY A 614 10.16 -4.78 -4.04
N GLN A 615 10.42 -6.07 -4.28
CA GLN A 615 9.97 -6.85 -5.46
C GLN A 615 10.12 -6.13 -6.81
N GLY A 616 11.29 -5.53 -7.07
CA GLY A 616 11.57 -4.80 -8.30
C GLY A 616 11.35 -3.30 -8.21
N THR A 617 10.90 -2.81 -7.10
CA THR A 617 10.52 -1.42 -6.82
C THR A 617 9.24 -1.00 -7.55
N ALA A 618 8.14 -0.99 -6.83
CA ALA A 618 6.85 -0.55 -7.33
C ALA A 618 6.45 0.78 -6.67
N LEU A 619 6.60 1.89 -7.39
CA LEU A 619 6.30 3.23 -6.89
C LEU A 619 4.81 3.53 -7.09
N VAL A 620 3.97 2.71 -6.46
CA VAL A 620 2.50 2.68 -6.63
C VAL A 620 1.77 3.62 -5.68
N GLY A 621 2.45 4.17 -4.69
CA GLY A 621 1.87 5.02 -3.66
C GLY A 621 1.55 6.44 -4.14
N VAL A 622 0.57 7.06 -3.49
CA VAL A 622 0.31 8.51 -3.53
C VAL A 622 0.94 9.22 -2.32
N VAL A 623 1.47 8.47 -1.39
CA VAL A 623 2.45 8.88 -0.39
C VAL A 623 3.75 8.10 -0.62
N ASP A 624 4.87 8.62 -0.15
CA ASP A 624 6.16 7.95 -0.28
C ASP A 624 6.30 6.74 0.67
N ALA A 625 7.43 6.04 0.60
CA ALA A 625 7.70 4.88 1.46
C ALA A 625 7.83 5.21 2.96
N LEU A 626 7.88 6.48 3.32
CA LEU A 626 7.93 7.00 4.70
C LEU A 626 6.60 7.62 5.15
N TRP A 627 5.54 7.43 4.36
CA TRP A 627 4.18 7.94 4.60
C TRP A 627 4.02 9.47 4.46
N HIS A 628 4.94 10.16 3.77
CA HIS A 628 4.79 11.57 3.47
C HIS A 628 3.98 11.77 2.18
N PRO A 629 3.06 12.77 2.13
CA PRO A 629 2.28 13.06 0.93
C PRO A 629 3.19 13.46 -0.24
N LYS A 630 2.98 12.86 -1.42
CA LYS A 630 3.63 13.30 -2.65
C LYS A 630 3.03 14.61 -3.15
N SER A 631 3.82 15.38 -3.91
CA SER A 631 3.49 16.77 -4.28
C SER A 631 2.28 16.93 -5.21
N TYR A 632 1.82 15.87 -5.85
CA TYR A 632 0.78 15.92 -6.89
C TYR A 632 -0.65 15.67 -6.37
N VAL A 633 -0.84 15.28 -5.10
CA VAL A 633 -2.15 15.03 -4.52
C VAL A 633 -2.18 15.31 -3.02
N THR A 634 -3.34 15.71 -2.51
CA THR A 634 -3.62 15.83 -1.09
C THR A 634 -4.57 14.73 -0.63
N GLY A 635 -4.52 14.35 0.66
CA GLY A 635 -5.49 13.41 1.23
C GLY A 635 -6.94 13.86 1.01
N ALA A 636 -7.22 15.17 1.14
CA ALA A 636 -8.56 15.70 0.89
C ALA A 636 -9.04 15.53 -0.56
N GLU A 637 -8.14 15.67 -1.54
CA GLU A 637 -8.46 15.43 -2.95
C GLU A 637 -8.73 13.95 -3.20
N TYR A 638 -7.89 13.08 -2.69
CA TYR A 638 -8.04 11.63 -2.82
C TYR A 638 -9.34 11.13 -2.17
N ALA A 639 -9.68 11.63 -0.99
CA ALA A 639 -10.89 11.28 -0.26
C ALA A 639 -12.19 11.66 -1.00
N ARG A 640 -12.15 12.53 -2.03
CA ARG A 640 -13.32 12.87 -2.87
C ARG A 640 -13.84 11.68 -3.67
N PHE A 641 -12.98 10.70 -4.00
CA PHE A 641 -13.33 9.49 -4.73
C PHE A 641 -13.02 8.18 -3.98
N ALA A 642 -12.38 8.24 -2.80
CA ALA A 642 -12.09 7.08 -1.96
C ALA A 642 -12.73 7.16 -0.55
N GLY A 643 -13.42 8.25 -0.24
CA GLY A 643 -13.97 8.53 1.09
C GLY A 643 -15.29 7.82 1.38
N PRO A 644 -15.85 8.05 2.59
CA PRO A 644 -17.07 7.39 3.02
C PRO A 644 -18.35 7.90 2.33
N VAL A 645 -18.33 9.10 1.72
CA VAL A 645 -19.49 9.66 1.01
C VAL A 645 -19.02 10.25 -0.31
N VAL A 646 -19.35 9.59 -1.41
CA VAL A 646 -18.83 9.92 -2.74
C VAL A 646 -19.98 10.04 -3.75
N PRO A 647 -20.20 11.22 -4.33
CA PRO A 647 -21.01 11.38 -5.54
C PRO A 647 -20.32 10.75 -6.74
N LEU A 648 -21.06 10.06 -7.60
CA LEU A 648 -20.55 9.30 -8.73
C LEU A 648 -21.36 9.62 -9.99
N ALA A 649 -20.68 10.01 -11.07
CA ALA A 649 -21.30 10.24 -12.37
C ALA A 649 -21.00 9.10 -13.34
N ARG A 650 -22.00 8.66 -14.10
CA ARG A 650 -21.87 7.62 -15.14
C ARG A 650 -21.58 8.25 -16.49
N LEU A 651 -20.36 8.74 -16.66
CA LEU A 651 -19.91 9.44 -17.88
C LEU A 651 -19.41 8.46 -18.93
N SER A 652 -20.14 8.33 -20.04
CA SER A 652 -19.81 7.42 -21.13
C SER A 652 -18.61 7.88 -21.99
N LYS A 653 -18.25 9.16 -21.92
CA LYS A 653 -17.06 9.73 -22.57
C LYS A 653 -16.64 11.03 -21.87
N ARG A 654 -15.47 11.55 -22.22
CA ARG A 654 -14.94 12.82 -21.71
C ARG A 654 -14.75 13.88 -22.78
N VAL A 655 -14.61 13.48 -24.03
CA VAL A 655 -14.40 14.37 -25.17
C VAL A 655 -15.69 14.49 -25.96
N TYR A 656 -16.11 15.72 -26.24
CA TYR A 656 -17.36 16.05 -26.93
C TYR A 656 -17.10 17.00 -28.09
N LEU A 657 -17.94 16.91 -29.11
CA LEU A 657 -18.12 17.99 -30.05
C LEU A 657 -19.15 19.00 -29.53
N ASN A 658 -19.01 20.28 -29.91
CA ASN A 658 -19.91 21.32 -29.43
C ASN A 658 -21.37 21.24 -29.93
N ASN A 659 -21.68 20.29 -30.80
CA ASN A 659 -23.08 19.99 -31.23
C ASN A 659 -23.67 18.75 -30.52
N GLU A 660 -22.98 18.25 -29.50
CA GLU A 660 -23.45 17.12 -28.68
C GLU A 660 -24.02 17.61 -27.36
N MET A 661 -24.57 16.67 -26.58
CA MET A 661 -25.06 16.87 -25.23
C MET A 661 -24.17 16.12 -24.24
N LEU A 662 -23.91 16.68 -23.08
CA LEU A 662 -23.54 15.92 -21.89
C LEU A 662 -24.82 15.30 -21.33
N GLU A 663 -24.85 13.99 -21.20
CA GLU A 663 -25.92 13.26 -20.53
C GLU A 663 -25.27 12.29 -19.53
N SER A 664 -25.66 12.37 -18.25
CA SER A 664 -25.08 11.49 -17.22
C SER A 664 -26.04 11.29 -16.06
N ASP A 665 -26.29 10.03 -15.72
CA ASP A 665 -26.90 9.68 -14.45
C ASP A 665 -25.91 9.84 -13.32
N VAL A 666 -26.39 10.28 -12.16
CA VAL A 666 -25.60 10.54 -10.98
C VAL A 666 -26.16 9.79 -9.78
N GLU A 667 -25.31 9.16 -9.05
CA GLU A 667 -25.62 8.35 -7.88
C GLU A 667 -24.70 8.69 -6.70
N LEU A 668 -25.06 8.24 -5.49
CA LEU A 668 -24.28 8.43 -4.28
C LEU A 668 -23.86 7.05 -3.73
N TYR A 669 -22.59 6.95 -3.36
CA TYR A 669 -22.05 5.99 -2.41
C TYR A 669 -22.04 6.67 -1.04
N ASN A 670 -22.82 6.13 -0.06
CA ASN A 670 -22.90 6.68 1.29
C ASN A 670 -22.66 5.60 2.35
N PHE A 671 -21.48 5.60 2.93
CA PHE A 671 -21.09 4.83 4.11
C PHE A 671 -20.56 5.75 5.22
N GLY A 672 -21.01 7.01 5.24
CA GLY A 672 -20.76 7.94 6.32
C GLY A 672 -21.39 7.46 7.64
N GLU A 673 -21.16 8.19 8.72
CA GLU A 673 -21.62 7.84 10.09
C GLU A 673 -23.14 7.56 10.15
N LYS A 674 -23.93 8.32 9.40
CA LYS A 674 -25.41 8.27 9.40
C LYS A 674 -26.00 8.62 8.06
N PRO A 675 -27.27 8.29 7.82
CA PRO A 675 -28.00 8.78 6.66
C PRO A 675 -27.99 10.33 6.57
N LEU A 676 -27.95 10.87 5.38
CA LEU A 676 -28.05 12.32 5.17
C LEU A 676 -29.54 12.70 5.04
N VAL A 677 -30.09 13.39 6.03
CA VAL A 677 -31.49 13.74 6.09
C VAL A 677 -31.74 15.11 5.46
N GLY A 678 -32.74 15.24 4.59
CA GLY A 678 -33.08 16.49 3.91
C GLY A 678 -31.95 17.03 3.02
N ALA A 679 -31.09 16.16 2.52
CA ALA A 679 -29.92 16.50 1.71
C ALA A 679 -30.32 17.10 0.36
N VAL A 680 -29.65 18.15 -0.08
CA VAL A 680 -29.85 18.80 -1.39
C VAL A 680 -28.64 18.48 -2.28
N PRO A 681 -28.76 17.54 -3.22
CA PRO A 681 -27.73 17.28 -4.19
C PRO A 681 -27.69 18.39 -5.25
N TYR A 682 -26.51 18.68 -5.76
CA TYR A 682 -26.31 19.69 -6.80
C TYR A 682 -25.25 19.25 -7.82
N TRP A 683 -25.29 19.89 -8.98
CA TRP A 683 -24.23 19.79 -9.97
C TRP A 683 -23.89 21.16 -10.55
N THR A 684 -22.66 21.32 -11.00
CA THR A 684 -22.15 22.53 -11.64
C THR A 684 -21.14 22.14 -12.70
N VAL A 685 -21.23 22.74 -13.90
CA VAL A 685 -20.15 22.73 -14.89
C VAL A 685 -19.40 24.05 -14.78
N VAL A 686 -18.10 23.98 -14.55
CA VAL A 686 -17.22 25.14 -14.42
C VAL A 686 -16.20 25.20 -15.55
N GLY A 687 -15.85 26.39 -16.01
CA GLY A 687 -14.71 26.60 -16.90
C GLY A 687 -13.39 26.67 -16.12
N LEU A 688 -12.26 26.73 -16.84
CA LEU A 688 -10.91 26.87 -16.24
C LEU A 688 -10.74 28.11 -15.36
N ASP A 689 -11.57 29.16 -15.57
CA ASP A 689 -11.61 30.36 -14.71
C ASP A 689 -12.42 30.16 -13.41
N GLY A 690 -12.88 28.93 -13.15
CA GLY A 690 -13.69 28.57 -11.98
C GLY A 690 -15.14 29.08 -12.02
N LYS A 691 -15.57 29.72 -13.10
CA LYS A 691 -16.94 30.21 -13.20
C LYS A 691 -17.90 29.13 -13.67
N ALA A 692 -19.05 29.04 -13.01
CA ALA A 692 -20.14 28.18 -13.43
C ALA A 692 -20.69 28.62 -14.78
N VAL A 693 -20.77 27.73 -15.75
CA VAL A 693 -21.36 27.91 -17.07
C VAL A 693 -22.71 27.20 -17.20
N ALA A 694 -22.94 26.18 -16.40
CA ALA A 694 -24.22 25.50 -16.20
C ALA A 694 -24.28 24.92 -14.79
N GLN A 695 -25.48 24.85 -14.21
CA GLN A 695 -25.67 24.34 -12.86
C GLN A 695 -27.12 23.91 -12.63
N GLY A 696 -27.33 23.04 -11.66
CA GLY A 696 -28.64 22.61 -11.22
C GLY A 696 -28.63 22.04 -9.82
N GLU A 697 -29.81 21.91 -9.25
CA GLU A 697 -30.04 21.24 -7.96
C GLU A 697 -31.19 20.24 -8.12
N TRP A 698 -31.10 19.14 -7.38
CA TRP A 698 -32.22 18.19 -7.29
C TRP A 698 -32.98 18.41 -5.97
N PRO A 699 -34.28 18.01 -5.93
CA PRO A 699 -35.08 18.17 -4.72
C PRO A 699 -34.46 17.56 -3.48
N ALA A 700 -34.60 18.25 -2.35
CA ALA A 700 -34.17 17.75 -1.04
C ALA A 700 -34.79 16.39 -0.73
N ARG A 701 -34.00 15.46 -0.22
CA ARG A 701 -34.43 14.11 0.12
C ARG A 701 -33.49 13.45 1.14
N ASP A 702 -33.96 12.36 1.73
CA ASP A 702 -33.15 11.53 2.59
C ASP A 702 -32.30 10.57 1.74
N LEU A 703 -31.01 10.50 2.04
CA LEU A 703 -30.04 9.62 1.37
C LEU A 703 -29.56 8.59 2.39
N PRO A 704 -29.99 7.33 2.27
CA PRO A 704 -29.67 6.25 3.23
C PRO A 704 -28.17 5.86 3.18
N ILE A 705 -27.75 4.98 4.09
CA ILE A 705 -26.48 4.27 3.97
C ILE A 705 -26.62 3.22 2.87
N GLY A 706 -25.61 3.12 1.98
CA GLY A 706 -25.57 2.15 0.90
C GLY A 706 -24.91 2.65 -0.38
N LYS A 707 -25.06 1.87 -1.45
CA LYS A 707 -24.55 2.14 -2.80
C LYS A 707 -25.67 2.45 -3.78
N ASN A 708 -25.30 2.99 -4.93
CA ASN A 708 -26.19 3.23 -6.08
C ASN A 708 -27.46 4.03 -5.72
N ILE A 709 -27.34 4.99 -4.80
CA ILE A 709 -28.46 5.84 -4.37
C ILE A 709 -28.64 6.93 -5.45
N PRO A 710 -29.75 6.95 -6.24
CA PRO A 710 -29.90 7.87 -7.33
C PRO A 710 -29.92 9.32 -6.84
N LEU A 711 -29.14 10.21 -7.40
CA LEU A 711 -29.20 11.65 -7.16
C LEU A 711 -30.01 12.36 -8.24
N GLY A 712 -29.87 11.98 -9.50
CA GLY A 712 -30.60 12.54 -10.63
C GLY A 712 -29.81 12.44 -11.93
N HIS A 713 -30.21 13.25 -12.90
CA HIS A 713 -29.64 13.29 -14.23
C HIS A 713 -29.06 14.69 -14.52
N VAL A 714 -27.88 14.73 -15.14
CA VAL A 714 -27.22 15.96 -15.64
C VAL A 714 -27.38 15.99 -17.15
N SER A 715 -27.87 17.11 -17.69
CA SER A 715 -27.97 17.36 -19.13
C SER A 715 -27.44 18.76 -19.46
N VAL A 716 -26.46 18.87 -20.35
CA VAL A 716 -25.85 20.15 -20.77
C VAL A 716 -25.68 20.18 -22.28
N ASP A 717 -26.20 21.24 -22.90
CA ASP A 717 -26.10 21.51 -24.33
C ASP A 717 -24.81 22.30 -24.62
N TRP A 718 -23.80 21.61 -25.16
CA TRP A 718 -22.51 22.20 -25.47
C TRP A 718 -22.54 23.24 -26.58
N SER A 719 -23.60 23.29 -27.40
CA SER A 719 -23.72 24.28 -28.50
C SER A 719 -23.82 25.72 -28.02
N LYS A 720 -24.13 25.90 -26.73
CA LYS A 720 -24.28 27.22 -26.09
C LYS A 720 -23.00 27.68 -25.40
N LEU A 721 -21.95 26.87 -25.40
CA LEU A 721 -20.73 27.12 -24.67
C LEU A 721 -19.53 27.27 -25.61
N PRO A 722 -18.49 28.05 -25.22
CA PRO A 722 -17.27 28.18 -26.00
C PRO A 722 -16.55 26.84 -26.26
N ALA A 723 -15.97 26.68 -27.47
CA ALA A 723 -15.11 25.59 -27.88
C ALA A 723 -14.03 26.11 -28.85
N PRO A 724 -12.79 25.58 -28.83
CA PRO A 724 -12.33 24.49 -27.99
C PRO A 724 -12.14 24.94 -26.53
N ARG A 725 -12.54 24.10 -25.59
CA ARG A 725 -12.37 24.42 -24.16
C ARG A 725 -12.47 23.17 -23.29
N GLU A 726 -11.72 23.20 -22.21
CA GLU A 726 -11.88 22.28 -21.09
C GLU A 726 -12.90 22.81 -20.10
N TYR A 727 -13.73 21.91 -19.59
CA TYR A 727 -14.72 22.14 -18.55
C TYR A 727 -14.57 21.09 -17.45
N ARG A 728 -15.16 21.36 -16.28
CA ARG A 728 -15.19 20.39 -15.18
C ARG A 728 -16.60 20.26 -14.66
N LEU A 729 -17.14 19.05 -14.71
CA LEU A 729 -18.37 18.70 -14.01
C LEU A 729 -18.05 18.49 -12.53
N VAL A 730 -18.79 19.13 -11.65
CA VAL A 730 -18.72 18.96 -10.19
C VAL A 730 -20.08 18.50 -9.71
N VAL A 731 -20.12 17.49 -8.86
CA VAL A 731 -21.35 17.01 -8.20
C VAL A 731 -21.11 16.95 -6.70
N GLY A 732 -22.07 17.43 -5.91
CA GLY A 732 -21.93 17.46 -4.46
C GLY A 732 -23.26 17.47 -3.71
N ILE A 733 -23.15 17.47 -2.38
CA ILE A 733 -24.27 17.57 -1.45
C ILE A 733 -24.11 18.87 -0.63
N ARG A 734 -25.09 19.79 -0.73
CA ARG A 734 -25.05 21.07 -0.03
C ARG A 734 -24.79 20.91 1.48
N GLY A 735 -23.92 21.75 2.01
CA GLY A 735 -23.62 21.79 3.45
C GLY A 735 -22.78 20.63 3.97
N THR A 736 -22.22 19.79 3.08
CA THR A 736 -21.32 18.69 3.41
C THR A 736 -19.98 18.84 2.68
N LYS A 737 -19.03 17.95 2.97
CA LYS A 737 -17.76 17.80 2.22
C LYS A 737 -17.88 16.83 1.03
N ALA A 738 -19.04 16.19 0.86
CA ALA A 738 -19.25 15.22 -0.22
C ALA A 738 -19.35 15.94 -1.56
N GLU A 739 -18.28 15.90 -2.32
CA GLU A 739 -18.14 16.50 -3.64
C GLU A 739 -17.14 15.68 -4.47
N ASN A 740 -17.43 15.50 -5.76
CA ASN A 740 -16.55 14.85 -6.72
C ASN A 740 -16.60 15.60 -8.06
N ASP A 741 -15.59 15.40 -8.93
CA ASP A 741 -15.48 16.16 -10.18
C ASP A 741 -14.85 15.34 -11.32
N TRP A 742 -15.03 15.79 -12.56
CA TRP A 742 -14.55 15.14 -13.79
C TRP A 742 -14.25 16.20 -14.85
N ASN A 743 -13.05 16.14 -15.45
CA ASN A 743 -12.66 16.96 -16.58
C ASN A 743 -13.37 16.49 -17.86
N LEU A 744 -13.78 17.46 -18.69
CA LEU A 744 -14.50 17.27 -19.95
C LEU A 744 -13.93 18.23 -20.99
N TRP A 745 -13.68 17.74 -22.19
CA TRP A 745 -13.19 18.55 -23.31
C TRP A 745 -14.28 18.73 -24.35
N VAL A 746 -14.48 19.96 -24.81
CA VAL A 746 -15.46 20.29 -25.84
C VAL A 746 -14.75 20.94 -27.02
N TYR A 747 -14.81 20.31 -28.16
CA TYR A 747 -14.17 20.76 -29.38
C TYR A 747 -15.20 21.20 -30.44
N PRO A 748 -14.85 22.13 -31.33
CA PRO A 748 -15.77 22.59 -32.36
C PRO A 748 -16.01 21.55 -33.46
N THR A 749 -17.21 21.52 -34.02
CA THR A 749 -17.56 20.68 -35.17
C THR A 749 -16.96 21.16 -36.50
N THR A 750 -15.97 22.01 -36.49
CA THR A 750 -15.33 22.55 -37.70
C THR A 750 -14.53 21.47 -38.41
N ALA A 751 -14.60 21.47 -39.73
CA ALA A 751 -13.84 20.56 -40.59
C ALA A 751 -12.33 20.63 -40.30
N SER A 752 -11.63 19.50 -40.57
CA SER A 752 -10.18 19.44 -40.52
C SER A 752 -9.57 20.54 -41.40
N VAL A 753 -8.49 21.16 -40.94
CA VAL A 753 -7.74 22.14 -41.75
C VAL A 753 -6.91 21.37 -42.78
N ASP A 754 -6.96 21.78 -44.04
CA ASP A 754 -6.08 21.24 -45.06
C ASP A 754 -4.65 21.75 -44.85
N PRO A 755 -3.65 20.90 -44.61
CA PRO A 755 -2.26 21.30 -44.42
C PRO A 755 -1.74 22.21 -45.54
N GLN A 756 -2.13 21.98 -46.82
CA GLN A 756 -1.71 22.82 -47.95
C GLN A 756 -2.24 24.25 -47.84
N THR A 757 -3.48 24.38 -47.38
CA THR A 757 -4.09 25.70 -47.13
C THR A 757 -3.35 26.48 -46.00
N ALA A 758 -2.82 25.74 -45.02
CA ALA A 758 -1.97 26.28 -43.97
C ALA A 758 -0.53 26.58 -44.39
N GLY A 759 -0.15 26.25 -45.63
CA GLY A 759 1.22 26.36 -46.14
C GLY A 759 2.19 25.37 -45.49
N VAL A 760 1.69 24.24 -45.01
CA VAL A 760 2.43 23.18 -44.34
C VAL A 760 2.47 21.94 -45.23
N PHE A 761 3.65 21.36 -45.41
CA PHE A 761 3.81 20.05 -46.05
C PHE A 761 3.74 18.95 -45.02
N GLU A 762 2.64 18.21 -45.01
CA GLU A 762 2.45 17.06 -44.13
C GLU A 762 2.88 15.77 -44.85
N THR A 763 3.70 14.96 -44.20
CA THR A 763 4.21 13.73 -44.79
C THR A 763 4.65 12.71 -43.74
N ASN A 764 4.57 11.42 -44.11
CA ASN A 764 5.17 10.29 -43.37
C ASN A 764 6.46 9.77 -44.03
N SER A 765 6.93 10.41 -45.11
CA SER A 765 8.19 10.12 -45.83
C SER A 765 9.29 11.08 -45.37
N TRP A 766 10.32 10.56 -44.69
CA TRP A 766 11.45 11.40 -44.28
C TRP A 766 12.22 12.00 -45.47
N THR A 767 12.36 11.27 -46.57
CA THR A 767 12.99 11.76 -47.80
C THR A 767 12.28 12.98 -48.36
N ASP A 768 10.93 12.91 -48.46
CA ASP A 768 10.14 14.04 -48.98
C ASP A 768 10.17 15.22 -47.99
N ALA A 769 10.18 14.96 -46.71
CA ALA A 769 10.35 15.97 -45.68
C ALA A 769 11.68 16.73 -45.84
N GLN A 770 12.79 16.02 -46.03
CA GLN A 770 14.11 16.60 -46.26
C GLN A 770 14.15 17.50 -47.51
N ASP A 771 13.56 17.03 -48.61
CA ASP A 771 13.55 17.78 -49.87
C ASP A 771 12.74 19.09 -49.74
N TYR A 772 11.68 19.08 -48.96
CA TYR A 772 10.88 20.27 -48.72
C TYR A 772 11.57 21.26 -47.74
N LEU A 773 12.19 20.73 -46.65
CA LEU A 773 13.00 21.51 -45.72
C LEU A 773 14.18 22.21 -46.40
N ALA A 774 14.85 21.52 -47.33
CA ALA A 774 15.98 22.10 -48.08
C ALA A 774 15.58 23.33 -48.91
N LYS A 775 14.32 23.46 -49.28
CA LYS A 775 13.72 24.63 -49.97
C LYS A 775 13.20 25.71 -49.04
N GLY A 776 13.39 25.55 -47.72
CA GLY A 776 12.92 26.51 -46.70
C GLY A 776 11.47 26.34 -46.27
N GLY A 777 10.86 25.22 -46.62
CA GLY A 777 9.45 24.91 -46.28
C GLY A 777 9.19 24.62 -44.80
N LYS A 778 7.90 24.63 -44.47
CA LYS A 778 7.37 24.20 -43.18
C LYS A 778 6.86 22.77 -43.30
N VAL A 779 7.41 21.85 -42.52
CA VAL A 779 7.09 20.42 -42.62
C VAL A 779 6.50 19.93 -41.30
N LEU A 780 5.35 19.27 -41.34
CA LEU A 780 4.84 18.41 -40.30
C LEU A 780 5.19 16.96 -40.68
N TYR A 781 6.15 16.39 -39.97
CA TYR A 781 6.61 15.03 -40.17
C TYR A 781 5.94 14.07 -39.17
N LEU A 782 5.33 13.03 -39.71
CA LEU A 782 4.59 11.99 -38.99
C LEU A 782 5.31 10.65 -39.20
N PRO A 783 6.34 10.32 -38.40
CA PRO A 783 7.10 9.08 -38.62
C PRO A 783 6.21 7.87 -38.50
N PRO A 784 6.25 6.91 -39.41
CA PRO A 784 5.54 5.64 -39.30
C PRO A 784 6.00 4.88 -38.04
N ALA A 785 5.06 4.33 -37.27
CA ALA A 785 5.38 3.66 -35.99
C ALA A 785 6.33 2.46 -36.17
N ASP A 786 6.27 1.78 -37.33
CA ASP A 786 7.15 0.66 -37.68
C ASP A 786 8.56 1.10 -38.10
N SER A 787 8.75 2.38 -38.41
CA SER A 787 10.08 2.95 -38.71
C SER A 787 10.82 3.40 -37.46
N LEU A 788 10.13 3.48 -36.31
CA LEU A 788 10.70 3.94 -35.03
C LEU A 788 11.36 2.78 -34.32
N VAL A 789 12.68 2.63 -34.50
CA VAL A 789 13.49 1.63 -33.80
C VAL A 789 13.86 2.15 -32.40
N ASN A 790 13.93 1.27 -31.40
CA ASN A 790 14.23 1.63 -29.98
C ASN A 790 13.27 2.65 -29.36
N SER A 791 12.03 2.61 -29.78
CA SER A 791 10.98 3.50 -29.33
C SER A 791 9.89 2.68 -28.64
N PRO A 792 9.62 2.90 -27.35
CA PRO A 792 8.57 2.17 -26.65
C PRO A 792 7.18 2.55 -27.17
N PRO A 793 6.20 1.64 -27.12
CA PRO A 793 4.82 2.01 -27.38
C PRO A 793 4.35 3.01 -26.31
N LEU A 794 3.52 3.94 -26.73
CA LEU A 794 2.73 4.76 -25.81
C LEU A 794 1.52 3.94 -25.33
N ASP A 795 1.01 4.29 -24.17
CA ASP A 795 -0.14 3.64 -23.58
C ASP A 795 -1.01 4.67 -22.84
N ASN A 796 -2.29 4.35 -22.67
CA ASN A 796 -3.24 5.15 -21.90
C ASN A 796 -3.37 4.67 -20.44
N VAL A 797 -2.43 3.86 -19.97
CA VAL A 797 -2.33 3.39 -18.58
C VAL A 797 -0.88 3.52 -18.10
N PRO A 798 -0.66 3.86 -16.82
CA PRO A 798 0.69 3.86 -16.24
C PRO A 798 1.30 2.46 -16.20
N ILE A 799 2.58 2.40 -15.86
CA ILE A 799 3.28 1.13 -15.59
C ILE A 799 2.54 0.39 -14.47
N PHE A 800 2.20 -0.87 -14.73
CA PHE A 800 1.62 -1.77 -13.74
C PHE A 800 2.74 -2.43 -12.93
N TRP A 801 2.71 -2.28 -11.61
CA TRP A 801 3.63 -2.82 -10.62
C TRP A 801 5.10 -2.43 -10.89
N ASN A 802 5.78 -3.12 -11.78
CA ASN A 802 7.07 -2.74 -12.36
C ASN A 802 7.38 -3.56 -13.61
N ARG A 803 8.26 -3.01 -14.46
CA ARG A 803 8.66 -3.64 -15.72
C ARG A 803 9.59 -4.85 -15.55
N GLN A 804 10.21 -5.01 -14.38
CA GLN A 804 11.06 -6.16 -14.10
C GLN A 804 10.23 -7.44 -14.01
N MET A 805 9.12 -7.39 -13.26
CA MET A 805 8.21 -8.53 -13.08
C MET A 805 7.20 -8.61 -14.24
N ASN A 806 6.79 -7.47 -14.78
CA ASN A 806 5.75 -7.36 -15.81
C ASN A 806 6.28 -6.70 -17.09
N PRO A 807 7.23 -7.30 -17.82
CA PRO A 807 7.90 -6.67 -18.95
C PRO A 807 6.99 -6.47 -20.18
N ARG A 808 5.83 -7.10 -20.21
CA ARG A 808 4.84 -7.01 -21.31
C ARG A 808 3.78 -5.94 -21.11
N GLU A 809 3.70 -5.36 -19.91
CA GLU A 809 2.75 -4.30 -19.58
C GLU A 809 3.24 -2.94 -20.09
N SER A 810 2.49 -1.86 -19.83
CA SER A 810 2.86 -0.50 -20.25
C SER A 810 4.31 -0.17 -19.92
N ALA A 811 4.98 0.50 -20.86
CA ALA A 811 6.37 0.91 -20.72
C ALA A 811 6.50 2.40 -20.37
N MET A 812 5.39 3.08 -20.08
CA MET A 812 5.29 4.51 -19.94
C MET A 812 4.65 4.89 -18.60
N SER A 813 5.18 5.94 -17.98
CA SER A 813 4.59 6.54 -16.78
C SER A 813 3.65 7.71 -17.10
N GLY A 814 3.38 7.98 -18.39
CA GLY A 814 2.49 9.05 -18.85
C GLY A 814 3.17 10.07 -19.74
N LEU A 815 2.55 11.24 -19.91
CA LEU A 815 3.05 12.35 -20.69
C LEU A 815 3.27 13.58 -19.81
N TRP A 816 4.28 14.38 -20.14
CA TRP A 816 4.44 15.74 -19.67
C TRP A 816 4.26 16.70 -20.86
N CYS A 817 3.32 17.65 -20.75
CA CYS A 817 2.97 18.62 -21.76
C CYS A 817 3.42 20.03 -21.37
N ASP A 818 4.21 20.71 -22.22
CA ASP A 818 4.48 22.14 -22.06
C ASP A 818 3.25 22.93 -22.53
N ILE A 819 2.28 23.10 -21.65
CA ILE A 819 0.99 23.77 -21.91
C ILE A 819 1.14 25.28 -22.24
N ALA A 820 2.32 25.86 -21.95
CA ALA A 820 2.63 27.23 -22.32
C ALA A 820 3.06 27.36 -23.79
N HIS A 821 3.41 26.25 -24.46
CA HIS A 821 3.85 26.26 -25.82
C HIS A 821 2.70 26.59 -26.80
N PRO A 822 2.88 27.57 -27.72
CA PRO A 822 1.80 28.02 -28.58
C PRO A 822 1.26 26.95 -29.56
N ALA A 823 1.96 25.85 -29.77
CA ALA A 823 1.49 24.72 -30.55
C ALA A 823 0.27 24.02 -29.92
N LEU A 824 0.06 24.15 -28.62
CA LEU A 824 -1.06 23.57 -27.88
C LEU A 824 -2.19 24.59 -27.57
N ALA A 825 -2.09 25.84 -28.09
CA ALA A 825 -3.01 26.92 -27.71
C ALA A 825 -4.49 26.63 -28.04
N GLU A 826 -4.75 25.88 -29.12
CA GLU A 826 -6.10 25.48 -29.55
C GLU A 826 -6.42 24.02 -29.17
N PHE A 827 -5.54 23.38 -28.39
CA PHE A 827 -5.74 22.04 -27.82
C PHE A 827 -5.70 22.12 -26.31
N PRO A 828 -6.83 22.47 -25.65
CA PRO A 828 -6.90 22.48 -24.18
C PRO A 828 -6.49 21.13 -23.64
N THR A 829 -5.43 21.12 -22.84
CA THR A 829 -4.86 19.94 -22.19
C THR A 829 -4.21 20.34 -20.87
N GLU A 830 -4.12 19.43 -19.95
CA GLU A 830 -3.34 19.56 -18.72
C GLU A 830 -1.85 19.34 -18.99
N ALA A 831 -1.00 19.68 -18.01
CA ALA A 831 0.44 19.41 -18.11
C ALA A 831 0.79 17.91 -17.95
N TYR A 832 -0.21 17.04 -17.93
CA TYR A 832 -0.09 15.58 -17.84
C TYR A 832 -1.08 14.91 -18.82
N CYS A 833 -0.94 13.59 -18.98
CA CYS A 833 -1.84 12.78 -19.79
C CYS A 833 -3.19 12.57 -19.08
N ASP A 834 -4.23 13.34 -19.44
CA ASP A 834 -5.61 13.07 -19.03
C ASP A 834 -6.38 12.39 -20.18
N LEU A 835 -7.68 12.22 -20.07
CA LEU A 835 -8.49 11.37 -20.95
C LEU A 835 -8.66 11.92 -22.39
N GLU A 836 -8.30 13.18 -22.65
CA GLU A 836 -8.23 13.71 -24.04
C GLU A 836 -7.11 13.07 -24.86
N TRP A 837 -6.09 12.50 -24.18
CA TRP A 837 -4.99 11.79 -24.82
C TRP A 837 -5.28 10.31 -25.11
N THR A 838 -6.35 9.73 -24.57
CA THR A 838 -6.62 8.28 -24.61
C THR A 838 -6.55 7.69 -26.02
N GLU A 839 -7.20 8.34 -26.99
CA GLU A 839 -7.20 7.86 -28.39
C GLU A 839 -5.92 8.26 -29.14
N LEU A 840 -5.28 9.36 -28.71
CA LEU A 840 -4.05 9.87 -29.34
C LEU A 840 -2.84 8.95 -29.13
N VAL A 841 -2.78 8.25 -28.00
CA VAL A 841 -1.63 7.38 -27.65
C VAL A 841 -1.79 5.94 -28.13
N LYS A 842 -2.99 5.54 -28.58
CA LYS A 842 -3.24 4.17 -29.05
C LYS A 842 -2.43 3.84 -30.30
N ASN A 843 -1.74 2.71 -30.29
CA ASN A 843 -0.93 2.23 -31.40
C ASN A 843 0.17 3.23 -31.85
N VAL A 844 0.59 4.11 -30.98
CA VAL A 844 1.65 5.10 -31.21
C VAL A 844 2.91 4.67 -30.47
N ARG A 845 4.07 5.01 -31.00
CA ARG A 845 5.36 4.80 -30.32
C ARG A 845 5.99 6.16 -30.01
N ALA A 846 6.56 6.32 -28.83
CA ALA A 846 7.34 7.50 -28.50
C ALA A 846 8.56 7.60 -29.42
N ILE A 847 9.01 8.81 -29.71
CA ILE A 847 10.20 9.05 -30.52
C ILE A 847 11.41 9.12 -29.58
N ASN A 848 12.35 8.19 -29.72
CA ASN A 848 13.61 8.26 -28.99
C ASN A 848 14.49 9.36 -29.58
N VAL A 849 14.78 10.37 -28.74
CA VAL A 849 15.56 11.55 -29.15
C VAL A 849 16.94 11.62 -28.49
N GLU A 850 17.44 10.53 -27.96
CA GLU A 850 18.79 10.49 -27.34
C GLU A 850 19.92 10.79 -28.33
N GLY A 851 19.74 10.46 -29.60
CA GLY A 851 20.67 10.81 -30.68
C GLY A 851 20.65 12.28 -31.10
N ALA A 852 19.71 13.07 -30.57
CA ALA A 852 19.61 14.50 -30.85
C ALA A 852 20.48 15.31 -29.89
N PRO A 853 20.83 16.58 -30.26
CA PRO A 853 21.51 17.48 -29.31
C PRO A 853 20.76 17.63 -27.98
N ALA A 854 21.49 17.73 -26.86
CA ALA A 854 20.91 17.88 -25.52
C ALA A 854 19.93 19.07 -25.42
N ALA A 855 20.12 20.10 -26.25
CA ALA A 855 19.25 21.28 -26.31
C ALA A 855 17.86 20.99 -26.91
N LEU A 856 17.59 19.80 -27.48
CA LEU A 856 16.25 19.43 -27.94
C LEU A 856 15.35 19.31 -26.71
N LYS A 857 14.29 20.11 -26.71
CA LYS A 857 13.23 20.08 -25.69
C LYS A 857 11.94 19.68 -26.38
N PRO A 858 11.33 18.54 -26.03
CA PRO A 858 10.02 18.19 -26.54
C PRO A 858 8.94 19.18 -26.06
N ILE A 859 7.95 19.44 -26.88
CA ILE A 859 6.72 20.15 -26.51
C ILE A 859 5.83 19.22 -25.69
N VAL A 860 5.82 17.91 -26.06
CA VAL A 860 5.21 16.83 -25.29
C VAL A 860 6.25 15.73 -25.15
N SER A 861 6.65 15.47 -23.93
CA SER A 861 7.55 14.38 -23.54
C SER A 861 6.74 13.15 -23.14
N ALA A 862 7.21 11.98 -23.54
CA ALA A 862 6.77 10.77 -22.90
C ALA A 862 7.65 10.49 -21.66
N VAL A 863 7.02 10.25 -20.52
CA VAL A 863 7.72 9.89 -19.28
C VAL A 863 8.02 8.41 -19.30
N ASP A 864 9.28 8.06 -19.47
CA ASP A 864 9.73 6.67 -19.64
C ASP A 864 9.67 5.88 -18.33
N ASP A 865 9.84 4.55 -18.44
CA ASP A 865 10.12 3.68 -17.32
C ASP A 865 11.37 4.16 -16.55
N TYR A 866 11.22 4.39 -15.25
CA TYR A 866 12.30 4.89 -14.37
C TYR A 866 13.49 3.91 -14.25
N ASN A 867 13.34 2.66 -14.68
CA ASN A 867 14.46 1.72 -14.80
C ASN A 867 15.32 1.98 -16.05
N ARG A 868 14.75 2.65 -17.07
CA ARG A 868 15.38 2.87 -18.38
C ARG A 868 15.75 4.35 -18.61
N ASN A 869 14.82 5.26 -18.36
CA ASN A 869 15.01 6.72 -18.42
C ASN A 869 15.40 7.28 -19.78
N TRP A 870 14.96 6.70 -20.90
CA TRP A 870 15.24 7.26 -22.20
C TRP A 870 14.61 8.64 -22.39
N LYS A 871 15.30 9.51 -23.14
CA LYS A 871 14.73 10.80 -23.54
C LYS A 871 13.78 10.61 -24.69
N LEU A 872 12.48 10.72 -24.40
CA LEU A 872 11.39 10.39 -25.34
C LEU A 872 10.53 11.61 -25.64
N ALA A 873 10.17 11.76 -26.93
CA ALA A 873 9.28 12.82 -27.40
C ALA A 873 7.99 12.23 -28.01
N VAL A 874 6.88 12.95 -27.86
CA VAL A 874 5.64 12.78 -28.62
C VAL A 874 5.52 13.90 -29.66
N LEU A 875 5.93 15.10 -29.29
CA LEU A 875 5.87 16.29 -30.11
C LEU A 875 7.12 17.16 -29.89
N PHE A 876 7.80 17.58 -30.96
CA PHE A 876 8.92 18.52 -30.87
C PHE A 876 9.10 19.31 -32.18
N GLU A 877 9.85 20.40 -32.10
CA GLU A 877 10.16 21.23 -33.26
C GLU A 877 11.65 21.55 -33.42
N ALA A 878 12.10 21.81 -34.64
CA ALA A 878 13.46 22.22 -34.93
C ALA A 878 13.56 22.98 -36.26
N LYS A 879 14.64 23.73 -36.48
CA LYS A 879 15.09 24.17 -37.79
C LYS A 879 15.98 23.10 -38.41
N VAL A 880 15.79 22.80 -39.70
CA VAL A 880 16.69 21.91 -40.43
C VAL A 880 17.10 22.63 -41.70
N GLY A 881 18.36 23.07 -41.79
CA GLY A 881 18.78 23.96 -42.84
C GLY A 881 17.96 25.26 -42.87
N PRO A 882 17.42 25.70 -44.02
CA PRO A 882 16.51 26.86 -44.09
C PRO A 882 15.07 26.53 -43.70
N GLY A 883 14.69 25.27 -43.56
CA GLY A 883 13.34 24.82 -43.32
C GLY A 883 12.98 24.75 -41.82
N ARG A 884 11.71 24.62 -41.50
CA ARG A 884 11.15 24.47 -40.14
C ARG A 884 10.40 23.16 -40.06
N LEU A 885 10.73 22.39 -39.08
CA LEU A 885 10.24 21.03 -38.84
C LEU A 885 9.41 21.00 -37.58
N MET A 886 8.21 20.46 -37.68
CA MET A 886 7.42 19.93 -36.55
C MET A 886 7.35 18.41 -36.69
N VAL A 887 7.55 17.69 -35.60
CA VAL A 887 7.45 16.22 -35.57
C VAL A 887 6.39 15.80 -34.60
N SER A 888 5.49 14.93 -34.99
CA SER A 888 4.49 14.32 -34.13
C SER A 888 4.53 12.80 -34.22
N ALA A 889 4.59 12.13 -33.09
CA ALA A 889 4.43 10.69 -33.00
C ALA A 889 2.98 10.25 -33.30
N VAL A 890 2.01 11.14 -33.06
CA VAL A 890 0.60 10.92 -33.41
C VAL A 890 0.42 11.10 -34.91
N ASN A 891 -0.15 10.09 -35.58
CA ASN A 891 -0.47 10.16 -36.98
C ASN A 891 -1.87 10.72 -37.21
N PHE A 892 -1.96 11.88 -37.85
CA PHE A 892 -3.22 12.55 -38.14
C PHE A 892 -3.83 12.14 -39.50
N ILE A 893 -3.05 11.52 -40.41
CA ILE A 893 -3.49 11.18 -41.77
C ILE A 893 -4.63 10.15 -41.69
N GLY A 894 -5.80 10.57 -42.13
CA GLY A 894 -6.99 9.71 -42.16
C GLY A 894 -7.67 9.48 -40.80
N SER A 895 -7.16 10.12 -39.74
CA SER A 895 -7.80 10.03 -38.42
C SER A 895 -9.17 10.72 -38.44
N ARG A 896 -10.13 10.12 -37.72
CA ARG A 896 -11.46 10.67 -37.46
C ARG A 896 -11.69 10.92 -35.97
N ASP A 897 -10.69 10.67 -35.17
CA ASP A 897 -10.76 10.92 -33.73
C ASP A 897 -10.89 12.42 -33.46
N THR A 898 -11.73 12.77 -32.48
CA THR A 898 -12.05 14.17 -32.17
C THR A 898 -10.84 14.90 -31.57
N SER A 899 -10.11 14.26 -30.65
CA SER A 899 -8.89 14.83 -30.06
C SER A 899 -7.77 14.96 -31.08
N ALA A 900 -7.59 13.95 -31.96
CA ALA A 900 -6.60 14.00 -33.02
C ALA A 900 -6.87 15.13 -34.01
N THR A 901 -8.13 15.31 -34.39
CA THR A 901 -8.55 16.41 -35.29
C THR A 901 -8.25 17.77 -34.65
N GLN A 902 -8.52 17.93 -33.35
CA GLN A 902 -8.29 19.19 -32.66
C GLN A 902 -6.80 19.48 -32.45
N LEU A 903 -6.01 18.47 -32.06
CA LEU A 903 -4.57 18.63 -31.92
C LEU A 903 -3.92 18.97 -33.27
N HIS A 904 -4.27 18.25 -34.34
CA HIS A 904 -3.80 18.53 -35.68
C HIS A 904 -4.07 19.99 -36.09
N ARG A 905 -5.30 20.47 -35.88
CA ARG A 905 -5.67 21.85 -36.11
C ARG A 905 -4.78 22.82 -35.33
N SER A 906 -4.58 22.59 -34.04
CA SER A 906 -3.73 23.46 -33.21
C SER A 906 -2.31 23.55 -33.75
N LEU A 907 -1.75 22.41 -34.20
CA LEU A 907 -0.42 22.38 -34.81
C LEU A 907 -0.37 23.16 -36.13
N LEU A 908 -1.35 22.97 -37.01
CA LEU A 908 -1.40 23.66 -38.30
C LEU A 908 -1.61 25.17 -38.12
N ASP A 909 -2.48 25.62 -37.22
CA ASP A 909 -2.69 27.05 -36.91
C ASP A 909 -1.41 27.68 -36.36
N TYR A 910 -0.71 26.99 -35.46
CA TYR A 910 0.60 27.41 -34.96
C TYR A 910 1.64 27.50 -36.09
N MET A 911 1.75 26.45 -36.93
CA MET A 911 2.73 26.39 -37.99
C MET A 911 2.46 27.40 -39.13
N ALA A 912 1.20 27.73 -39.39
CA ALA A 912 0.83 28.77 -40.35
C ALA A 912 1.29 30.14 -39.91
N GLY A 913 1.25 30.40 -38.58
CA GLY A 913 1.54 31.71 -37.99
C GLY A 913 3.01 32.06 -37.92
N ASP A 914 3.28 33.33 -37.49
CA ASP A 914 4.62 33.90 -37.35
C ASP A 914 5.35 33.35 -36.09
N LYS A 915 4.61 32.77 -35.16
CA LYS A 915 5.14 32.17 -33.93
C LYS A 915 5.94 30.87 -34.17
N PHE A 916 5.74 30.17 -35.30
CA PHE A 916 6.50 29.00 -35.66
C PHE A 916 7.93 29.34 -36.01
N GLN A 917 8.76 29.55 -35.00
CA GLN A 917 10.17 29.92 -35.09
C GLN A 917 10.99 29.00 -34.17
N PRO A 918 11.18 27.71 -34.49
CA PRO A 918 11.94 26.79 -33.65
C PRO A 918 13.29 27.39 -33.23
N LEU A 919 13.63 27.29 -31.95
CA LEU A 919 14.90 27.83 -31.46
C LEU A 919 16.07 26.89 -31.75
N LEU A 920 15.83 25.59 -31.70
CA LEU A 920 16.86 24.58 -31.99
C LEU A 920 17.11 24.48 -33.49
N THR A 921 18.39 24.47 -33.90
CA THR A 921 18.78 24.14 -35.27
C THR A 921 19.50 22.80 -35.27
N LEU A 922 19.01 21.88 -36.11
CA LEU A 922 19.65 20.59 -36.40
C LEU A 922 20.33 20.64 -37.74
N THR A 923 21.52 20.07 -37.87
CA THR A 923 22.08 19.71 -39.14
C THR A 923 21.26 18.56 -39.75
N ARG A 924 21.34 18.37 -41.05
CA ARG A 924 20.69 17.23 -41.73
C ARG A 924 21.11 15.90 -41.09
N ALA A 925 22.41 15.72 -40.84
CA ALA A 925 22.93 14.49 -40.24
C ALA A 925 22.39 14.26 -38.81
N GLN A 926 22.23 15.32 -38.00
CA GLN A 926 21.60 15.20 -36.68
C GLN A 926 20.13 14.83 -36.74
N ALA A 927 19.38 15.39 -37.71
CA ALA A 927 18.00 15.02 -37.93
C ALA A 927 17.88 13.57 -38.45
N ASP A 928 18.75 13.17 -39.42
CA ASP A 928 18.81 11.79 -39.92
C ASP A 928 19.07 10.78 -38.79
N ASN A 929 19.98 11.12 -37.86
CA ASN A 929 20.36 10.23 -36.78
C ASN A 929 19.20 9.90 -35.83
N ILE A 930 18.18 10.76 -35.68
CA ILE A 930 16.96 10.47 -34.88
C ILE A 930 16.20 9.26 -35.46
N TRP A 931 16.23 9.09 -36.80
CA TRP A 931 15.48 8.03 -37.49
C TRP A 931 16.30 6.79 -37.83
N THR A 932 17.61 6.96 -38.00
CA THR A 932 18.53 5.93 -38.50
C THR A 932 19.53 5.46 -37.46
N GLY A 933 19.53 6.03 -36.26
CA GLY A 933 20.41 5.65 -35.15
C GLY A 933 20.38 4.15 -34.91
N SER A 934 21.55 3.51 -34.90
CA SER A 934 21.63 2.06 -34.82
C SER A 934 21.16 1.53 -33.46
N ALA A 935 20.35 0.49 -33.50
CA ALA A 935 19.94 -0.30 -32.32
C ALA A 935 21.14 -0.93 -31.55
N ALA A 936 22.37 -0.82 -32.09
CA ALA A 936 23.54 -1.52 -31.56
C ALA A 936 24.14 -0.88 -30.30
N ASP A 937 23.83 0.38 -30.00
CA ASP A 937 24.38 1.11 -28.85
C ASP A 937 23.39 1.34 -27.69
N VAL A 938 22.13 0.92 -27.87
CA VAL A 938 21.15 1.01 -26.80
C VAL A 938 21.22 -0.27 -25.98
N ALA A 939 21.75 -0.17 -24.77
CA ALA A 939 21.79 -1.27 -23.83
C ALA A 939 20.40 -1.93 -23.73
N ALA A 940 20.36 -3.25 -23.70
CA ALA A 940 19.13 -3.99 -23.47
C ALA A 940 18.42 -3.41 -22.24
N PRO A 941 17.09 -3.25 -22.25
CA PRO A 941 16.38 -2.71 -21.10
C PRO A 941 16.84 -3.41 -19.82
N ILE A 942 17.02 -2.65 -18.75
CA ILE A 942 17.25 -3.21 -17.43
C ILE A 942 16.06 -4.13 -17.14
N GLY A 943 16.25 -5.43 -17.28
CA GLY A 943 15.16 -6.39 -17.20
C GLY A 943 14.94 -7.12 -18.52
N ALA A 944 15.92 -7.95 -18.92
CA ALA A 944 15.53 -9.17 -19.63
C ALA A 944 14.54 -9.92 -18.72
N PRO A 945 13.41 -10.44 -19.24
CA PRO A 945 12.48 -11.17 -18.40
C PRO A 945 13.26 -12.21 -17.59
N PRO A 946 12.99 -12.37 -16.31
CA PRO A 946 13.58 -13.47 -15.55
C PRO A 946 13.26 -14.75 -16.33
N PRO A 947 14.20 -15.69 -16.47
CA PRO A 947 13.85 -17.02 -16.92
C PRO A 947 12.68 -17.48 -16.05
N GLU A 948 11.70 -18.15 -16.67
CA GLU A 948 10.50 -18.65 -15.97
C GLU A 948 10.85 -19.08 -14.57
N ILE A 949 10.10 -18.58 -13.58
CA ILE A 949 10.32 -18.89 -12.17
C ILE A 949 10.20 -20.42 -12.10
N ASP A 950 11.32 -21.11 -11.93
CA ASP A 950 11.33 -22.53 -11.59
C ASP A 950 10.77 -22.63 -10.16
N GLU A 951 9.48 -22.83 -10.05
CA GLU A 951 8.74 -22.97 -8.79
C GLU A 951 9.26 -24.12 -7.89
N GLY A 952 10.32 -24.81 -8.33
CA GLY A 952 10.88 -26.00 -7.70
C GLY A 952 12.25 -25.87 -7.04
N ARG A 953 12.86 -24.69 -6.92
CA ARG A 953 14.17 -24.59 -6.24
C ARG A 953 14.03 -24.67 -4.73
N THR A 954 14.33 -25.83 -4.19
CA THR A 954 14.64 -26.07 -2.78
C THR A 954 15.72 -25.12 -2.27
N PRO A 955 15.55 -24.52 -1.09
CA PRO A 955 16.62 -23.79 -0.40
C PRO A 955 17.85 -24.69 -0.20
N THR A 956 19.02 -24.07 -0.20
CA THR A 956 20.27 -24.79 0.16
C THR A 956 20.05 -25.50 1.50
N PRO A 957 20.29 -26.82 1.62
CA PRO A 957 20.06 -27.50 2.88
C PRO A 957 20.91 -26.88 3.98
N ALA A 958 20.29 -26.64 5.13
CA ALA A 958 21.01 -26.26 6.33
C ALA A 958 22.07 -27.34 6.63
N PRO A 959 23.25 -26.97 7.17
CA PRO A 959 24.22 -27.94 7.59
C PRO A 959 23.56 -28.91 8.58
N LYS A 960 23.75 -30.17 8.37
CA LYS A 960 23.18 -31.24 9.21
C LYS A 960 23.60 -31.02 10.65
N THR A 961 22.65 -31.00 11.54
CA THR A 961 22.78 -30.92 13.01
C THR A 961 23.72 -31.98 13.56
#